data_fe2db99ef87d867ecaf735e61f55d85e
#
_entry.id   fe2db99ef87d867ecaf735e61f55d85e
#
_cell.length_a   1.000
_cell.length_b   1.000
_cell.length_c   1.000
_cell.angle_alpha   90.00
_cell.angle_beta   90.00
_cell.angle_gamma   90.00
#
_symmetry.space_group_name_H-M   'P 1'
#
loop_
_entity.id
_entity.type
_entity.pdbx_description
1 polymer ?
#
loop_
_entity_poly.entity_id
_entity_poly.type
_entity_poly.pdbx_seq_one_letter_code
_entity_poly.pdbx_strand_id
1 'polypeptide(L)'
;RESMGEGCGHLKEDMCIQMGHAAEYYIRTKRGRAITREDAFDIIKRAEENGLMHQIPNTDGPGKTHAICNCCGCSCLSLRTAEMFLNNDMVRSNYVSQVDPEKCVACGECVQVCPVNAAKLGQKICSKTPIVEKKYDIPYDTKWGPENWNTDYRTNRKDVVDTGTSPCKTECPAHIAIQGYIKLAAQGKYTDALELIKHENPFPAVCGRICPRKCESACTRGDIDSPVAIDEIKKFIAEQDLNLTNRFVPRIRHDFGNKIAVVGAGPAGLSCAFYLAVDGYKVTVFEKQKDLGGMLTLGIPSFRLGKDVVNAEIDILRDLGVVFAAGVEVGKDVSLKDLRSQGFEAFYLAVGAQLGRKLGIEGEDAQGVATGVDFLRNVNLGLDVTLEGKTIVIGGGNVAIDVARTAVRSGASMVEMFCLENRQEMPALPEEIEEAMSEDIGINNSWGPKRIITENGRVTGVEFKKCVSVFDENRRFSPKYDENDTMIVHADVVLTSVGQAMDWGSLLADSRIELNPNKTIKADTFTYQTGEPDVFAGGDSYTGPRFAIDAIAAGKEGAISIHRYVQPGQSLLIGRDRRDYHALDKNNVVFDGYDTLPRQSANHIEGNKSKETFKDLRVTFTQEQVRKETERCLSCGATIIDTYMCVGCGQCTTRCKFDAISLVRVSDKISVEIKDLKPTVAKNMIRRQGRIAVKRVKNLFVKAK
;
A
#
# COMPACT_ATOMS: atom_id res chain seq x y z
N ARG A 1 -26.19 2.57 17.36
CA ARG A 1 -24.75 2.80 17.24
C ARG A 1 -24.37 4.25 17.48
N GLU A 2 -25.03 5.20 16.85
CA GLU A 2 -24.80 6.62 17.12
C GLU A 2 -24.94 6.98 18.58
N SER A 3 -25.97 6.44 19.24
CA SER A 3 -26.16 6.60 20.69
C SER A 3 -25.03 5.99 21.54
N MET A 4 -24.25 5.09 20.95
CA MET A 4 -23.06 4.48 21.58
C MET A 4 -21.74 5.10 21.08
N GLY A 5 -21.80 6.12 20.23
CA GLY A 5 -20.62 6.73 19.64
C GLY A 5 -19.88 5.86 18.64
N GLU A 6 -20.51 4.82 18.10
CA GLU A 6 -19.89 3.87 17.16
C GLU A 6 -20.39 4.08 15.73
N GLY A 7 -19.62 4.75 14.89
CA GLY A 7 -19.84 4.83 13.44
C GLY A 7 -18.97 3.87 12.64
N CYS A 8 -19.41 3.40 11.48
CA CYS A 8 -18.62 2.53 10.61
C CYS A 8 -18.73 2.89 9.12
N GLY A 9 -19.36 4.02 8.79
CA GLY A 9 -19.51 4.46 7.41
C GLY A 9 -20.48 3.66 6.54
N HIS A 10 -21.04 2.54 7.02
CA HIS A 10 -22.04 1.79 6.28
C HIS A 10 -23.41 2.44 6.38
N LEU A 11 -24.25 2.21 5.35
CA LEU A 11 -25.64 2.62 5.37
C LEU A 11 -26.33 2.02 6.59
N LYS A 12 -27.09 2.82 7.30
CA LYS A 12 -27.77 2.45 8.55
C LYS A 12 -29.27 2.63 8.51
N GLU A 13 -29.76 3.50 7.64
CA GLU A 13 -31.17 3.80 7.51
C GLU A 13 -31.81 2.95 6.41
N ASP A 14 -33.06 2.55 6.61
CA ASP A 14 -33.90 1.82 5.67
C ASP A 14 -33.27 0.50 5.18
N MET A 15 -32.50 -0.18 6.07
CA MET A 15 -31.79 -1.42 5.76
C MET A 15 -32.43 -2.66 6.36
N CYS A 16 -33.20 -2.55 7.44
CA CYS A 16 -33.85 -3.70 8.08
C CYS A 16 -35.23 -3.95 7.49
N ILE A 17 -35.49 -5.17 7.02
CA ILE A 17 -36.80 -5.59 6.54
C ILE A 17 -37.48 -6.40 7.64
N GLN A 18 -38.66 -5.99 8.06
CA GLN A 18 -39.47 -6.69 9.04
C GLN A 18 -40.70 -7.31 8.39
N MET A 19 -41.20 -8.45 8.89
CA MET A 19 -42.33 -9.19 8.35
C MET A 19 -43.29 -9.58 9.45
N GLY A 20 -44.56 -9.87 9.08
CA GLY A 20 -45.61 -10.29 9.99
C GLY A 20 -45.85 -9.31 11.13
N HIS A 21 -46.11 -9.81 12.32
CA HIS A 21 -46.38 -8.96 13.51
C HIS A 21 -45.32 -7.92 13.84
N ALA A 22 -44.04 -8.21 13.52
CA ALA A 22 -42.98 -7.24 13.69
C ALA A 22 -43.15 -6.03 12.76
N ALA A 23 -43.52 -6.26 11.51
CA ALA A 23 -43.82 -5.19 10.56
C ALA A 23 -44.98 -4.34 11.02
N GLU A 24 -46.09 -4.97 11.44
CA GLU A 24 -47.27 -4.27 11.98
C GLU A 24 -46.91 -3.37 13.17
N TYR A 25 -46.07 -3.87 14.09
CA TYR A 25 -45.61 -3.09 15.23
C TYR A 25 -44.82 -1.85 14.81
N TYR A 26 -43.87 -1.99 13.88
CA TYR A 26 -43.04 -0.87 13.45
C TYR A 26 -43.84 0.18 12.68
N ILE A 27 -44.77 -0.24 11.85
CA ILE A 27 -45.71 0.66 11.12
C ILE A 27 -46.59 1.43 12.14
N ARG A 28 -47.21 0.72 13.07
CA ARG A 28 -48.08 1.29 14.08
C ARG A 28 -47.34 2.30 14.99
N THR A 29 -46.08 2.02 15.33
CA THR A 29 -45.27 2.90 16.17
C THR A 29 -44.56 3.99 15.39
N LYS A 30 -44.83 4.11 14.08
CA LYS A 30 -44.17 5.10 13.18
C LYS A 30 -42.64 4.99 13.14
N ARG A 31 -42.09 3.81 13.36
CA ARG A 31 -40.66 3.50 13.33
C ARG A 31 -40.22 2.78 12.04
N GLY A 32 -41.16 2.53 11.15
CA GLY A 32 -40.97 1.91 9.84
C GLY A 32 -42.05 2.29 8.86
N ARG A 33 -41.82 2.03 7.60
CA ARG A 33 -42.79 2.21 6.49
C ARG A 33 -43.19 0.88 5.91
N ALA A 34 -44.38 0.78 5.33
CA ALA A 34 -44.75 -0.34 4.49
C ALA A 34 -43.92 -0.30 3.20
N ILE A 35 -43.47 -1.45 2.74
CA ILE A 35 -42.69 -1.62 1.51
C ILE A 35 -43.32 -2.66 0.59
N THR A 36 -43.07 -2.50 -0.70
CA THR A 36 -43.43 -3.49 -1.73
C THR A 36 -42.37 -4.58 -1.83
N ARG A 37 -42.62 -5.57 -2.66
CA ARG A 37 -41.66 -6.62 -2.99
C ARG A 37 -40.45 -6.03 -3.72
N GLU A 38 -40.67 -5.10 -4.61
CA GLU A 38 -39.66 -4.38 -5.40
C GLU A 38 -38.77 -3.53 -4.48
N ASP A 39 -39.38 -2.78 -3.53
CA ASP A 39 -38.62 -2.06 -2.49
C ASP A 39 -37.73 -3.00 -1.68
N ALA A 40 -38.24 -4.19 -1.33
CA ALA A 40 -37.46 -5.16 -0.58
C ALA A 40 -36.20 -5.65 -1.35
N PHE A 41 -36.37 -5.91 -2.66
CA PHE A 41 -35.24 -6.26 -3.52
C PHE A 41 -34.24 -5.10 -3.66
N ASP A 42 -34.69 -3.85 -3.77
CA ASP A 42 -33.84 -2.68 -3.83
C ASP A 42 -33.07 -2.50 -2.51
N ILE A 43 -33.72 -2.68 -1.36
CA ILE A 43 -33.04 -2.64 -0.05
C ILE A 43 -31.96 -3.71 0.03
N ILE A 44 -32.23 -4.95 -0.38
CA ILE A 44 -31.25 -6.03 -0.37
C ILE A 44 -30.08 -5.70 -1.28
N LYS A 45 -30.33 -5.20 -2.50
CA LYS A 45 -29.29 -4.81 -3.44
C LYS A 45 -28.42 -3.67 -2.90
N ARG A 46 -29.02 -2.61 -2.36
CA ARG A 46 -28.27 -1.49 -1.72
C ARG A 46 -27.46 -1.97 -0.52
N ALA A 47 -27.98 -2.91 0.26
CA ALA A 47 -27.26 -3.50 1.38
C ALA A 47 -26.04 -4.31 0.89
N GLU A 48 -26.18 -5.09 -0.18
CA GLU A 48 -25.10 -5.86 -0.80
C GLU A 48 -24.01 -4.93 -1.36
N GLU A 49 -24.38 -3.91 -2.12
CA GLU A 49 -23.46 -2.91 -2.66
C GLU A 49 -22.67 -2.18 -1.57
N ASN A 50 -23.26 -2.02 -0.38
CA ASN A 50 -22.65 -1.39 0.80
C ASN A 50 -21.90 -2.39 1.72
N GLY A 51 -21.76 -3.65 1.33
CA GLY A 51 -21.05 -4.68 2.11
C GLY A 51 -21.79 -5.11 3.38
N LEU A 52 -23.09 -4.95 3.45
CA LEU A 52 -23.92 -5.43 4.56
C LEU A 52 -24.26 -6.92 4.36
N MET A 53 -24.32 -7.64 5.45
CA MET A 53 -24.60 -9.08 5.44
C MET A 53 -26.07 -9.36 5.66
N HIS A 54 -26.65 -10.16 4.78
CA HIS A 54 -28.05 -10.60 4.89
C HIS A 54 -28.16 -11.76 5.88
N GLN A 55 -28.98 -11.60 6.89
CA GLN A 55 -29.25 -12.64 7.89
C GLN A 55 -30.74 -12.83 8.09
N ILE A 56 -31.15 -14.07 8.17
CA ILE A 56 -32.51 -14.45 8.50
C ILE A 56 -32.49 -15.08 9.91
N PRO A 57 -33.15 -14.44 10.89
CA PRO A 57 -33.29 -15.05 12.22
C PRO A 57 -33.95 -16.42 12.14
N ASN A 58 -33.35 -17.39 12.79
CA ASN A 58 -33.89 -18.75 12.87
C ASN A 58 -34.87 -18.85 14.04
N THR A 59 -36.10 -18.47 13.83
CA THR A 59 -37.11 -18.41 14.89
C THR A 59 -37.98 -19.66 14.95
N ASP A 60 -38.93 -19.83 14.03
CA ASP A 60 -39.98 -20.83 14.17
C ASP A 60 -40.02 -21.87 13.06
N GLY A 61 -38.92 -22.09 12.37
CA GLY A 61 -38.81 -23.07 11.29
C GLY A 61 -39.00 -22.48 9.88
N PRO A 62 -38.96 -23.30 8.83
CA PRO A 62 -39.03 -22.86 7.45
C PRO A 62 -40.26 -22.00 7.14
N GLY A 63 -40.02 -20.85 6.50
CA GLY A 63 -41.10 -19.95 6.07
C GLY A 63 -41.69 -19.06 7.16
N LYS A 64 -41.16 -19.06 8.38
CA LYS A 64 -41.68 -18.28 9.52
C LYS A 64 -40.68 -17.21 10.01
N THR A 65 -39.89 -16.64 9.13
CA THR A 65 -38.97 -15.56 9.55
C THR A 65 -39.72 -14.25 9.80
N HIS A 66 -39.32 -13.50 10.81
CA HIS A 66 -39.90 -12.16 11.08
C HIS A 66 -39.07 -11.04 10.46
N ALA A 67 -37.83 -11.29 10.03
CA ALA A 67 -36.96 -10.23 9.54
C ALA A 67 -35.93 -10.75 8.53
N ILE A 68 -35.49 -9.86 7.65
CA ILE A 68 -34.22 -9.95 6.95
C ILE A 68 -33.36 -8.83 7.51
N CYS A 69 -32.31 -9.21 8.24
CA CYS A 69 -31.36 -8.28 8.80
C CYS A 69 -30.26 -8.01 7.78
N ASN A 70 -29.96 -6.75 7.54
CA ASN A 70 -28.87 -6.31 6.67
C ASN A 70 -27.86 -5.52 7.52
N CYS A 71 -26.95 -6.24 8.16
CA CYS A 71 -26.01 -5.67 9.14
C CYS A 71 -24.55 -5.86 8.68
N CYS A 72 -23.70 -4.90 9.02
CA CYS A 72 -22.25 -5.06 8.86
C CYS A 72 -21.65 -5.90 9.99
N GLY A 73 -20.53 -6.57 9.72
CA GLY A 73 -19.79 -7.34 10.72
C GLY A 73 -19.32 -6.50 11.92
N CYS A 74 -19.08 -5.21 11.69
CA CYS A 74 -18.65 -4.28 12.74
C CYS A 74 -19.77 -3.84 13.69
N SER A 75 -21.06 -4.04 13.39
CA SER A 75 -22.19 -3.62 14.25
C SER A 75 -23.12 -4.73 14.68
N CYS A 76 -23.25 -5.78 13.92
CA CYS A 76 -24.14 -6.88 14.24
C CYS A 76 -23.72 -7.57 15.54
N LEU A 77 -24.62 -7.64 16.52
CA LEU A 77 -24.34 -8.30 17.78
C LEU A 77 -23.95 -9.79 17.57
N SER A 78 -24.69 -10.49 16.73
CA SER A 78 -24.43 -11.93 16.46
C SER A 78 -23.07 -12.14 15.79
N LEU A 79 -22.71 -11.33 14.80
CA LEU A 79 -21.41 -11.42 14.13
C LEU A 79 -20.26 -11.05 15.03
N ARG A 80 -20.37 -9.95 15.79
CA ARG A 80 -19.36 -9.53 16.76
C ARG A 80 -19.15 -10.58 17.86
N THR A 81 -20.24 -11.17 18.35
CA THR A 81 -20.16 -12.24 19.36
C THR A 81 -19.51 -13.48 18.77
N ALA A 82 -19.88 -13.89 17.56
CA ALA A 82 -19.26 -15.01 16.88
C ALA A 82 -17.76 -14.81 16.65
N GLU A 83 -17.34 -13.63 16.24
CA GLU A 83 -15.94 -13.24 16.05
C GLU A 83 -15.18 -13.22 17.39
N MET A 84 -15.72 -12.52 18.39
CA MET A 84 -15.08 -12.38 19.70
C MET A 84 -14.84 -13.72 20.41
N PHE A 85 -15.78 -14.65 20.30
CA PHE A 85 -15.68 -15.97 20.90
C PHE A 85 -15.16 -17.05 19.94
N LEU A 86 -14.83 -16.69 18.69
CA LEU A 86 -14.50 -17.63 17.62
C LEU A 86 -15.50 -18.80 17.54
N ASN A 87 -16.77 -18.49 17.70
CA ASN A 87 -17.88 -19.44 17.67
C ASN A 87 -18.93 -19.01 16.66
N ASN A 88 -18.78 -19.49 15.43
CA ASN A 88 -19.66 -19.14 14.34
C ASN A 88 -20.94 -19.99 14.26
N ASP A 89 -21.15 -20.92 15.18
CA ASP A 89 -22.32 -21.80 15.20
C ASP A 89 -23.65 -21.01 15.30
N MET A 90 -23.62 -19.81 15.87
CA MET A 90 -24.79 -18.93 15.97
C MET A 90 -25.18 -18.24 14.66
N VAL A 91 -24.23 -18.13 13.73
CA VAL A 91 -24.37 -17.36 12.49
C VAL A 91 -24.11 -18.20 11.22
N ARG A 92 -23.97 -19.51 11.37
CA ARG A 92 -23.73 -20.44 10.26
C ARG A 92 -24.91 -20.47 9.29
N SER A 93 -24.58 -20.62 8.00
CA SER A 93 -25.57 -20.95 6.97
C SER A 93 -25.39 -22.38 6.44
N ASN A 94 -26.28 -22.78 5.53
CA ASN A 94 -26.15 -24.05 4.80
C ASN A 94 -25.04 -24.04 3.74
N TYR A 95 -24.38 -22.91 3.55
CA TYR A 95 -23.40 -22.68 2.51
C TYR A 95 -22.05 -22.35 3.10
N VAL A 96 -21.00 -22.71 2.37
CA VAL A 96 -19.63 -22.25 2.58
C VAL A 96 -19.05 -21.75 1.27
N SER A 97 -18.12 -20.81 1.36
CA SER A 97 -17.39 -20.36 0.17
C SER A 97 -16.37 -21.41 -0.25
N GLN A 98 -16.26 -21.63 -1.55
CA GLN A 98 -15.25 -22.45 -2.19
C GLN A 98 -14.50 -21.62 -3.22
N VAL A 99 -13.19 -21.75 -3.25
CA VAL A 99 -12.30 -21.05 -4.17
C VAL A 99 -11.84 -21.99 -5.27
N ASP A 100 -11.93 -21.54 -6.51
CA ASP A 100 -11.25 -22.13 -7.64
C ASP A 100 -9.82 -21.55 -7.73
N PRO A 101 -8.79 -22.30 -7.36
CA PRO A 101 -7.41 -21.78 -7.34
C PRO A 101 -6.89 -21.43 -8.73
N GLU A 102 -7.44 -22.03 -9.82
CA GLU A 102 -7.01 -21.72 -11.19
C GLU A 102 -7.52 -20.35 -11.66
N LYS A 103 -8.66 -19.92 -11.15
CA LYS A 103 -9.20 -18.59 -11.41
C LYS A 103 -8.68 -17.54 -10.44
N CYS A 104 -8.34 -17.94 -9.22
CA CYS A 104 -7.92 -17.03 -8.16
C CYS A 104 -6.56 -16.41 -8.45
N VAL A 105 -6.44 -15.11 -8.26
CA VAL A 105 -5.21 -14.32 -8.44
C VAL A 105 -4.67 -13.74 -7.14
N ALA A 106 -5.19 -14.16 -5.99
CA ALA A 106 -4.77 -13.68 -4.66
C ALA A 106 -4.79 -12.14 -4.54
N CYS A 107 -5.77 -11.46 -5.13
CA CYS A 107 -5.89 -10.00 -5.02
C CYS A 107 -6.15 -9.54 -3.58
N GLY A 108 -6.86 -10.35 -2.79
CA GLY A 108 -7.17 -10.06 -1.39
C GLY A 108 -8.50 -9.36 -1.14
N GLU A 109 -9.26 -9.01 -2.18
CA GLU A 109 -10.57 -8.35 -2.03
C GLU A 109 -11.54 -9.14 -1.14
N CYS A 110 -11.59 -10.46 -1.34
CA CYS A 110 -12.42 -11.35 -0.54
C CYS A 110 -11.95 -11.44 0.93
N VAL A 111 -10.65 -11.22 1.19
CA VAL A 111 -10.08 -11.20 2.54
C VAL A 111 -10.52 -9.94 3.28
N GLN A 112 -10.47 -8.78 2.61
CA GLN A 112 -10.83 -7.49 3.20
C GLN A 112 -12.32 -7.41 3.59
N VAL A 113 -13.19 -8.02 2.79
CA VAL A 113 -14.65 -7.98 3.02
C VAL A 113 -15.17 -9.13 3.88
N CYS A 114 -14.33 -10.08 4.27
CA CYS A 114 -14.77 -11.25 5.04
C CYS A 114 -15.12 -10.84 6.49
N PRO A 115 -16.41 -10.87 6.90
CA PRO A 115 -16.84 -10.36 8.19
C PRO A 115 -16.39 -11.24 9.38
N VAL A 116 -15.85 -12.43 9.11
CA VAL A 116 -15.44 -13.42 10.11
C VAL A 116 -14.01 -13.91 9.91
N ASN A 117 -13.21 -13.24 9.09
CA ASN A 117 -11.82 -13.59 8.78
C ASN A 117 -11.60 -15.05 8.32
N ALA A 118 -12.59 -15.64 7.65
CA ALA A 118 -12.51 -16.98 7.09
C ALA A 118 -11.68 -17.05 5.81
N ALA A 119 -11.66 -15.98 5.01
CA ALA A 119 -10.85 -15.90 3.80
C ALA A 119 -9.44 -15.42 4.14
N LYS A 120 -8.42 -16.09 3.58
CA LYS A 120 -7.01 -15.78 3.78
C LYS A 120 -6.25 -15.91 2.47
N LEU A 121 -5.15 -15.18 2.34
CA LEU A 121 -4.23 -15.42 1.22
C LEU A 121 -3.37 -16.64 1.53
N GLY A 122 -3.13 -17.45 0.51
CA GLY A 122 -2.35 -18.67 0.62
C GLY A 122 -1.56 -18.95 -0.66
N GLN A 123 -0.85 -20.06 -0.64
CA GLN A 123 0.02 -20.53 -1.72
C GLN A 123 -0.75 -21.42 -2.69
N LYS A 124 -0.48 -21.23 -4.00
CA LYS A 124 -0.99 -22.09 -5.08
C LYS A 124 0.08 -23.00 -5.66
N ILE A 125 1.35 -22.60 -5.66
CA ILE A 125 2.46 -23.35 -6.25
C ILE A 125 2.72 -24.64 -5.45
N CYS A 126 3.12 -25.72 -6.16
CA CYS A 126 3.42 -27.00 -5.53
C CYS A 126 4.60 -26.88 -4.54
N SER A 127 4.40 -27.41 -3.34
CA SER A 127 5.41 -27.47 -2.28
C SER A 127 6.16 -28.80 -2.33
N LYS A 128 7.49 -28.79 -2.12
CA LYS A 128 8.32 -30.00 -1.93
C LYS A 128 7.86 -30.80 -0.72
N THR A 129 7.47 -30.11 0.34
CA THR A 129 6.89 -30.71 1.53
C THR A 129 5.37 -30.54 1.45
N PRO A 130 4.58 -31.61 1.54
CA PRO A 130 3.12 -31.48 1.54
C PRO A 130 2.68 -30.49 2.61
N ILE A 131 1.85 -29.53 2.24
CA ILE A 131 1.24 -28.61 3.18
C ILE A 131 0.17 -29.40 3.92
N VAL A 132 0.51 -29.84 5.12
CA VAL A 132 -0.43 -30.61 5.96
C VAL A 132 -1.37 -29.60 6.62
N GLU A 133 -2.67 -29.68 6.30
CA GLU A 133 -3.69 -28.98 7.05
C GLU A 133 -3.59 -29.41 8.52
N LYS A 134 -3.25 -28.45 9.37
CA LYS A 134 -3.18 -28.70 10.80
C LYS A 134 -4.61 -28.78 11.33
N LYS A 135 -5.15 -29.98 11.46
CA LYS A 135 -6.42 -30.19 12.18
C LYS A 135 -6.20 -29.87 13.65
N TYR A 136 -6.73 -28.74 14.06
CA TYR A 136 -6.67 -28.34 15.46
C TYR A 136 -7.66 -29.18 16.27
N ASP A 137 -7.14 -29.85 17.28
CA ASP A 137 -7.95 -30.58 18.23
C ASP A 137 -8.60 -29.59 19.19
N ILE A 138 -9.93 -29.54 19.21
CA ILE A 138 -10.65 -28.65 20.14
C ILE A 138 -10.32 -29.08 21.55
N PRO A 139 -9.81 -28.20 22.43
CA PRO A 139 -9.55 -28.58 23.81
C PRO A 139 -10.87 -28.93 24.50
N TYR A 140 -10.91 -30.11 25.10
CA TYR A 140 -12.08 -30.59 25.82
C TYR A 140 -12.02 -30.29 27.32
N ASP A 141 -11.05 -29.49 27.74
CA ASP A 141 -10.98 -29.05 29.13
C ASP A 141 -12.03 -27.95 29.34
N THR A 142 -12.93 -28.20 30.29
CA THR A 142 -14.08 -27.33 30.59
C THR A 142 -13.86 -26.47 31.83
N LYS A 143 -12.69 -26.53 32.46
CA LYS A 143 -12.37 -25.66 33.59
C LYS A 143 -12.13 -24.24 33.09
N TRP A 144 -12.86 -23.32 33.66
CA TRP A 144 -12.70 -21.89 33.40
C TRP A 144 -11.84 -21.25 34.49
N GLY A 145 -10.93 -20.39 34.06
CA GLY A 145 -10.08 -19.61 34.94
C GLY A 145 -8.77 -19.25 34.23
N PRO A 146 -8.06 -18.20 34.69
CA PRO A 146 -6.80 -17.77 34.07
C PRO A 146 -5.77 -18.89 33.99
N GLU A 147 -5.72 -19.76 34.98
CA GLU A 147 -4.78 -20.91 35.07
C GLU A 147 -5.11 -22.05 34.10
N ASN A 148 -6.37 -22.17 33.71
CA ASN A 148 -6.86 -23.21 32.80
C ASN A 148 -7.25 -22.64 31.44
N TRP A 149 -6.96 -21.37 31.19
CA TRP A 149 -7.23 -20.73 29.93
C TRP A 149 -6.25 -21.25 28.89
N ASN A 150 -6.75 -22.02 27.93
CA ASN A 150 -5.96 -22.37 26.77
C ASN A 150 -5.94 -21.19 25.81
N THR A 151 -4.80 -20.50 25.69
CA THR A 151 -4.60 -19.39 24.78
C THR A 151 -4.83 -19.80 23.33
N ASP A 152 -4.61 -21.07 23.01
CA ASP A 152 -4.82 -21.63 21.68
C ASP A 152 -6.26 -22.07 21.42
N TYR A 153 -7.16 -21.96 22.40
CA TYR A 153 -8.56 -22.36 22.25
C TYR A 153 -9.22 -21.70 21.04
N ARG A 154 -8.94 -20.43 20.81
CA ARG A 154 -9.47 -19.66 19.68
C ARG A 154 -8.81 -20.02 18.36
N THR A 155 -7.53 -20.36 18.38
CA THR A 155 -6.75 -20.78 17.21
C THR A 155 -7.00 -22.22 16.83
N ASN A 156 -7.34 -23.08 17.79
CA ASN A 156 -7.62 -24.49 17.58
C ASN A 156 -8.88 -24.77 16.74
N ARG A 157 -9.62 -23.74 16.38
CA ARG A 157 -10.83 -23.84 15.55
C ARG A 157 -10.61 -23.44 14.10
N LYS A 158 -9.37 -23.11 13.72
CA LYS A 158 -9.03 -22.81 12.34
C LYS A 158 -8.66 -24.09 11.58
N ASP A 159 -9.32 -24.33 10.47
CA ASP A 159 -9.02 -25.48 9.60
C ASP A 159 -7.92 -25.14 8.57
N VAL A 160 -7.56 -23.88 8.44
CA VAL A 160 -6.65 -23.39 7.41
C VAL A 160 -5.33 -22.90 8.01
N VAL A 161 -4.24 -23.40 7.48
CA VAL A 161 -2.90 -22.92 7.76
C VAL A 161 -2.55 -21.83 6.73
N ASP A 162 -2.05 -20.70 7.21
CA ASP A 162 -1.50 -19.67 6.35
C ASP A 162 -0.18 -20.17 5.75
N THR A 163 -0.13 -20.29 4.43
CA THR A 163 1.00 -20.86 3.68
C THR A 163 1.83 -19.80 2.97
N GLY A 164 1.54 -18.54 3.20
CA GLY A 164 2.18 -17.42 2.53
C GLY A 164 1.56 -17.06 1.18
N THR A 165 1.80 -15.84 0.73
CA THR A 165 1.30 -15.33 -0.53
C THR A 165 2.43 -15.00 -1.51
N SER A 166 2.08 -14.57 -2.72
CA SER A 166 3.06 -14.28 -3.77
C SER A 166 4.11 -13.25 -3.31
N PRO A 167 5.41 -13.56 -3.49
CA PRO A 167 6.48 -12.67 -3.04
C PRO A 167 6.41 -11.27 -3.66
N CYS A 168 5.97 -11.16 -4.92
CA CYS A 168 5.82 -9.86 -5.58
C CYS A 168 4.80 -8.95 -4.89
N LYS A 169 3.69 -9.49 -4.34
CA LYS A 169 2.73 -8.71 -3.54
C LYS A 169 3.30 -8.36 -2.18
N THR A 170 3.96 -9.29 -1.53
CA THR A 170 4.52 -9.11 -0.18
C THR A 170 5.63 -8.08 -0.17
N GLU A 171 6.53 -8.12 -1.16
CA GLU A 171 7.67 -7.21 -1.26
C GLU A 171 7.30 -5.81 -1.77
N CYS A 172 6.13 -5.66 -2.38
CA CYS A 172 5.63 -4.35 -2.78
C CYS A 172 5.20 -3.56 -1.54
N PRO A 173 5.75 -2.36 -1.26
CA PRO A 173 5.34 -1.56 -0.10
C PRO A 173 3.84 -1.24 -0.05
N ALA A 174 3.21 -1.08 -1.22
CA ALA A 174 1.76 -0.86 -1.34
C ALA A 174 0.95 -2.16 -1.43
N HIS A 175 1.57 -3.33 -1.44
CA HIS A 175 0.92 -4.65 -1.55
C HIS A 175 -0.06 -4.77 -2.72
N ILE A 176 0.33 -4.24 -3.89
CA ILE A 176 -0.51 -4.26 -5.10
C ILE A 176 -0.84 -5.71 -5.49
N ALA A 177 -2.05 -5.93 -5.99
CA ALA A 177 -2.52 -7.22 -6.48
C ALA A 177 -1.90 -7.58 -7.85
N ILE A 178 -0.58 -7.82 -7.87
CA ILE A 178 0.22 -7.94 -9.09
C ILE A 178 -0.27 -9.07 -9.99
N GLN A 179 -0.48 -10.26 -9.45
CA GLN A 179 -1.01 -11.39 -10.23
C GLN A 179 -2.37 -11.07 -10.88
N GLY A 180 -3.19 -10.27 -10.18
CA GLY A 180 -4.51 -9.88 -10.64
C GLY A 180 -4.44 -9.00 -11.89
N TYR A 181 -3.69 -7.91 -11.84
CA TYR A 181 -3.61 -7.03 -13.00
C TYR A 181 -2.84 -7.65 -14.17
N ILE A 182 -1.85 -8.52 -13.92
CA ILE A 182 -1.18 -9.29 -14.97
C ILE A 182 -2.18 -10.20 -15.69
N LYS A 183 -3.04 -10.91 -14.93
CA LYS A 183 -4.06 -11.79 -15.51
C LYS A 183 -5.12 -11.02 -16.30
N LEU A 184 -5.55 -9.86 -15.81
CA LEU A 184 -6.48 -8.99 -16.52
C LEU A 184 -5.84 -8.42 -17.80
N ALA A 185 -4.56 -8.03 -17.75
CA ALA A 185 -3.82 -7.59 -18.91
C ALA A 185 -3.68 -8.69 -19.98
N ALA A 186 -3.44 -9.96 -19.56
CA ALA A 186 -3.43 -11.11 -20.43
C ALA A 186 -4.76 -11.31 -21.19
N GLN A 187 -5.88 -10.88 -20.57
CA GLN A 187 -7.23 -10.94 -21.16
C GLN A 187 -7.59 -9.70 -21.98
N GLY A 188 -6.70 -8.70 -22.07
CA GLY A 188 -6.98 -7.41 -22.71
C GLY A 188 -7.90 -6.48 -21.91
N LYS A 189 -8.18 -6.79 -20.64
CA LYS A 189 -9.05 -6.02 -19.74
C LYS A 189 -8.23 -4.95 -18.99
N TYR A 190 -7.73 -3.96 -19.74
CA TYR A 190 -6.78 -2.98 -19.20
C TYR A 190 -7.41 -2.02 -18.20
N THR A 191 -8.67 -1.61 -18.40
CA THR A 191 -9.40 -0.76 -17.44
C THR A 191 -9.64 -1.48 -16.11
N ASP A 192 -10.05 -2.76 -16.13
CA ASP A 192 -10.22 -3.56 -14.92
C ASP A 192 -8.87 -3.77 -14.20
N ALA A 193 -7.78 -3.94 -14.98
CA ALA A 193 -6.42 -4.05 -14.44
C ALA A 193 -5.98 -2.74 -13.76
N LEU A 194 -6.29 -1.60 -14.37
CA LEU A 194 -6.01 -0.28 -13.80
C LEU A 194 -6.79 -0.04 -12.51
N GLU A 195 -8.08 -0.34 -12.51
CA GLU A 195 -8.92 -0.26 -11.31
C GLU A 195 -8.33 -1.08 -10.16
N LEU A 196 -7.90 -2.32 -10.46
CA LEU A 196 -7.29 -3.20 -9.46
C LEU A 196 -5.96 -2.63 -8.92
N ILE A 197 -5.14 -1.99 -9.77
CA ILE A 197 -3.92 -1.30 -9.33
C ILE A 197 -4.28 -0.13 -8.41
N LYS A 198 -5.28 0.68 -8.80
CA LYS A 198 -5.68 1.90 -8.06
C LYS A 198 -6.29 1.60 -6.68
N HIS A 199 -6.67 0.34 -6.39
CA HIS A 199 -7.02 -0.07 -5.02
C HIS A 199 -5.85 0.12 -4.02
N GLU A 200 -4.60 -0.01 -4.48
CA GLU A 200 -3.40 0.08 -3.63
C GLU A 200 -2.43 1.18 -4.06
N ASN A 201 -2.50 1.62 -5.30
CA ASN A 201 -1.62 2.62 -5.88
C ASN A 201 -2.39 3.53 -6.82
N PRO A 202 -2.68 4.80 -6.44
CA PRO A 202 -3.43 5.73 -7.26
C PRO A 202 -2.65 6.27 -8.47
N PHE A 203 -1.31 6.09 -8.50
CA PHE A 203 -0.40 6.67 -9.50
C PHE A 203 0.36 5.60 -10.30
N PRO A 204 -0.34 4.69 -11.02
CA PRO A 204 0.31 3.62 -11.77
C PRO A 204 1.20 4.11 -12.90
N ALA A 205 0.88 5.22 -13.57
CA ALA A 205 1.67 5.79 -14.64
C ALA A 205 3.00 6.38 -14.14
N VAL A 206 2.98 7.01 -12.95
CA VAL A 206 4.19 7.48 -12.26
C VAL A 206 5.05 6.29 -11.85
N CYS A 207 4.47 5.34 -11.10
CA CYS A 207 5.22 4.18 -10.62
C CYS A 207 5.73 3.27 -11.75
N GLY A 208 5.05 3.21 -12.90
CA GLY A 208 5.52 2.49 -14.08
C GLY A 208 6.79 3.08 -14.72
N ARG A 209 7.23 4.27 -14.27
CA ARG A 209 8.43 4.95 -14.75
C ARG A 209 9.58 4.98 -13.77
N ILE A 210 9.28 5.10 -12.49
CA ILE A 210 10.30 5.41 -11.46
C ILE A 210 10.36 4.40 -10.29
N CYS A 211 9.60 3.31 -10.36
CA CYS A 211 9.58 2.32 -9.27
C CYS A 211 10.91 1.54 -9.20
N PRO A 212 11.45 1.26 -7.98
CA PRO A 212 12.67 0.47 -7.82
C PRO A 212 12.48 -1.04 -8.07
N ARG A 213 11.28 -1.47 -8.47
CA ARG A 213 10.92 -2.84 -8.91
C ARG A 213 11.23 -3.94 -7.89
N LYS A 214 11.12 -3.67 -6.60
CA LYS A 214 11.32 -4.69 -5.54
C LYS A 214 10.48 -5.96 -5.78
N CYS A 215 9.27 -5.80 -6.34
CA CYS A 215 8.41 -6.91 -6.72
C CYS A 215 9.01 -7.85 -7.78
N GLU A 216 9.80 -7.31 -8.72
CA GLU A 216 10.53 -8.10 -9.72
C GLU A 216 11.68 -8.84 -9.06
N SER A 217 12.49 -8.17 -8.23
CA SER A 217 13.59 -8.80 -7.49
C SER A 217 13.11 -9.96 -6.62
N ALA A 218 11.90 -9.90 -6.07
CA ALA A 218 11.31 -10.97 -5.28
C ALA A 218 10.55 -12.02 -6.12
N CYS A 219 10.34 -11.80 -7.42
CA CYS A 219 9.50 -12.64 -8.26
C CYS A 219 10.00 -14.08 -8.30
N THR A 220 9.10 -15.03 -7.99
CA THR A 220 9.42 -16.50 -8.02
C THR A 220 9.83 -16.99 -9.40
N ARG A 221 9.40 -16.33 -10.48
CA ARG A 221 9.85 -16.66 -11.84
C ARG A 221 11.36 -16.52 -12.01
N GLY A 222 12.00 -15.63 -11.22
CA GLY A 222 13.46 -15.46 -11.21
C GLY A 222 14.23 -16.71 -10.78
N ASP A 223 13.59 -17.65 -10.10
CA ASP A 223 14.19 -18.93 -9.72
C ASP A 223 14.14 -19.98 -10.85
N ILE A 224 13.46 -19.68 -11.98
CA ILE A 224 13.35 -20.55 -13.17
C ILE A 224 14.21 -20.00 -14.31
N ASP A 225 13.99 -18.75 -14.68
CA ASP A 225 14.69 -18.07 -15.79
C ASP A 225 15.00 -16.60 -15.44
N SER A 226 14.05 -15.69 -15.55
CA SER A 226 14.18 -14.27 -15.19
C SER A 226 12.88 -13.77 -14.59
N PRO A 227 12.90 -12.79 -13.68
CA PRO A 227 11.68 -12.19 -13.13
C PRO A 227 10.74 -11.69 -14.23
N VAL A 228 9.43 -11.70 -13.98
CA VAL A 228 8.45 -11.08 -14.88
C VAL A 228 8.68 -9.56 -14.91
N ALA A 229 8.60 -8.95 -16.10
CA ALA A 229 8.71 -7.49 -16.27
C ALA A 229 7.42 -6.78 -15.77
N ILE A 230 7.22 -6.83 -14.46
CA ILE A 230 5.99 -6.40 -13.77
C ILE A 230 5.75 -4.90 -13.97
N ASP A 231 6.83 -4.11 -13.92
CA ASP A 231 6.76 -2.65 -14.01
C ASP A 231 6.40 -2.20 -15.44
N GLU A 232 6.93 -2.87 -16.46
CA GLU A 232 6.61 -2.60 -17.85
C GLU A 232 5.14 -2.91 -18.18
N ILE A 233 4.61 -4.02 -17.64
CA ILE A 233 3.18 -4.35 -17.78
C ILE A 233 2.31 -3.27 -17.11
N LYS A 234 2.71 -2.80 -15.92
CA LYS A 234 2.01 -1.72 -15.20
C LYS A 234 2.06 -0.40 -15.98
N LYS A 235 3.24 -0.03 -16.53
CA LYS A 235 3.40 1.15 -17.38
C LYS A 235 2.45 1.07 -18.58
N PHE A 236 2.42 -0.07 -19.28
CA PHE A 236 1.53 -0.29 -20.42
C PHE A 236 0.05 -0.10 -20.06
N ILE A 237 -0.40 -0.72 -18.94
CA ILE A 237 -1.79 -0.60 -18.48
C ILE A 237 -2.16 0.86 -18.22
N ALA A 238 -1.29 1.59 -17.55
CA ALA A 238 -1.50 3.01 -17.25
C ALA A 238 -1.52 3.88 -18.51
N GLU A 239 -0.67 3.60 -19.49
CA GLU A 239 -0.62 4.30 -20.78
C GLU A 239 -1.90 4.11 -21.60
N GLN A 240 -2.55 2.94 -21.51
CA GLN A 240 -3.84 2.74 -22.18
C GLN A 240 -4.88 3.75 -21.67
N ASP A 241 -4.90 4.04 -20.36
CA ASP A 241 -5.82 5.01 -19.76
C ASP A 241 -5.41 6.46 -20.07
N LEU A 242 -4.11 6.78 -20.01
CA LEU A 242 -3.61 8.13 -20.32
C LEU A 242 -3.98 8.60 -21.73
N ASN A 243 -4.11 7.67 -22.67
CA ASN A 243 -4.46 7.95 -24.06
C ASN A 243 -5.98 8.05 -24.30
N LEU A 244 -6.82 7.82 -23.29
CA LEU A 244 -8.27 7.91 -23.41
C LEU A 244 -8.77 9.34 -23.17
N THR A 245 -9.79 9.74 -23.92
CA THR A 245 -10.50 11.01 -23.67
C THR A 245 -11.27 10.98 -22.34
N ASN A 246 -11.87 9.82 -22.01
CA ASN A 246 -12.56 9.58 -20.75
C ASN A 246 -11.75 8.60 -19.93
N ARG A 247 -10.95 9.12 -19.03
CA ARG A 247 -10.09 8.34 -18.14
C ARG A 247 -10.90 7.65 -17.04
N PHE A 248 -10.34 6.57 -16.49
CA PHE A 248 -10.94 5.86 -15.37
C PHE A 248 -10.84 6.68 -14.08
N VAL A 249 -12.00 7.10 -13.56
CA VAL A 249 -12.15 7.74 -12.24
C VAL A 249 -12.89 6.79 -11.32
N PRO A 250 -12.33 6.43 -10.14
CA PRO A 250 -13.03 5.56 -9.20
C PRO A 250 -14.33 6.17 -8.70
N ARG A 251 -15.34 5.32 -8.46
CA ARG A 251 -16.61 5.77 -7.88
C ARG A 251 -16.42 6.19 -6.42
N ILE A 252 -16.94 7.35 -6.06
CA ILE A 252 -17.02 7.81 -4.67
C ILE A 252 -18.01 6.92 -3.91
N ARG A 253 -17.60 6.41 -2.75
CA ARG A 253 -18.35 5.38 -2.00
C ARG A 253 -19.44 5.96 -1.12
N HIS A 254 -19.17 7.11 -0.49
CA HIS A 254 -20.03 7.76 0.50
C HIS A 254 -20.05 9.28 0.28
N ASP A 255 -20.84 9.99 1.04
CA ASP A 255 -20.79 11.44 1.16
C ASP A 255 -20.68 11.78 2.65
N PHE A 256 -19.44 11.95 3.11
CA PHE A 256 -19.14 12.39 4.46
C PHE A 256 -18.98 13.90 4.49
N GLY A 257 -19.65 14.56 5.41
CA GLY A 257 -19.56 16.02 5.58
C GLY A 257 -18.21 16.52 6.09
N ASN A 258 -17.36 15.63 6.64
CA ASN A 258 -16.10 15.96 7.31
C ASN A 258 -15.08 16.57 6.34
N LYS A 259 -14.44 17.65 6.78
CA LYS A 259 -13.36 18.32 6.05
C LYS A 259 -12.00 17.82 6.54
N ILE A 260 -11.15 17.41 5.62
CA ILE A 260 -9.80 16.91 5.91
C ILE A 260 -8.77 17.79 5.20
N ALA A 261 -7.74 18.21 5.94
CA ALA A 261 -6.62 18.96 5.40
C ALA A 261 -5.41 18.04 5.16
N VAL A 262 -4.84 18.09 3.97
CA VAL A 262 -3.58 17.44 3.62
C VAL A 262 -2.54 18.51 3.37
N VAL A 263 -1.41 18.46 4.06
CA VAL A 263 -0.32 19.44 3.95
C VAL A 263 0.84 18.84 3.17
N GLY A 264 1.00 19.29 1.94
CA GLY A 264 1.96 18.81 0.96
C GLY A 264 1.32 17.97 -0.15
N ALA A 265 1.54 18.39 -1.40
CA ALA A 265 1.05 17.74 -2.62
C ALA A 265 2.08 16.78 -3.24
N GLY A 266 2.97 16.18 -2.44
CA GLY A 266 3.84 15.08 -2.84
C GLY A 266 3.10 13.74 -2.89
N PRO A 267 3.76 12.62 -3.29
CA PRO A 267 3.11 11.33 -3.50
C PRO A 267 2.38 10.80 -2.25
N ALA A 268 2.86 11.05 -1.04
CA ALA A 268 2.18 10.65 0.19
C ALA A 268 0.88 11.43 0.42
N GLY A 269 0.94 12.76 0.30
CA GLY A 269 -0.24 13.62 0.48
C GLY A 269 -1.29 13.38 -0.59
N LEU A 270 -0.89 13.28 -1.86
CA LEU A 270 -1.77 12.98 -2.97
C LEU A 270 -2.42 11.60 -2.83
N SER A 271 -1.68 10.58 -2.36
CA SER A 271 -2.23 9.24 -2.10
C SER A 271 -3.26 9.27 -0.97
N CYS A 272 -2.97 9.96 0.14
CA CYS A 272 -3.91 10.14 1.23
C CYS A 272 -5.20 10.85 0.76
N ALA A 273 -5.04 11.94 0.00
CA ALA A 273 -6.16 12.69 -0.56
C ALA A 273 -7.02 11.84 -1.50
N PHE A 274 -6.40 11.02 -2.35
CA PHE A 274 -7.09 10.13 -3.27
C PHE A 274 -8.00 9.14 -2.51
N TYR A 275 -7.46 8.41 -1.54
CA TYR A 275 -8.26 7.40 -0.81
C TYR A 275 -9.35 8.03 0.04
N LEU A 276 -9.09 9.18 0.67
CA LEU A 276 -10.13 9.92 1.40
C LEU A 276 -11.23 10.45 0.47
N ALA A 277 -10.88 10.96 -0.71
CA ALA A 277 -11.86 11.42 -1.69
C ALA A 277 -12.70 10.26 -2.25
N VAL A 278 -12.09 9.11 -2.55
CA VAL A 278 -12.81 7.89 -2.96
C VAL A 278 -13.77 7.41 -1.86
N ASP A 279 -13.40 7.55 -0.58
CA ASP A 279 -14.28 7.25 0.54
C ASP A 279 -15.39 8.29 0.73
N GLY A 280 -15.25 9.50 0.13
CA GLY A 280 -16.29 10.53 0.12
C GLY A 280 -16.09 11.67 1.13
N TYR A 281 -14.85 11.91 1.57
CA TYR A 281 -14.48 13.06 2.40
C TYR A 281 -14.25 14.33 1.57
N LYS A 282 -14.46 15.50 2.19
CA LYS A 282 -14.14 16.80 1.60
C LYS A 282 -12.67 17.12 1.86
N VAL A 283 -11.82 16.83 0.89
CA VAL A 283 -10.37 16.95 1.04
C VAL A 283 -9.85 18.25 0.43
N THR A 284 -9.04 18.99 1.19
CA THR A 284 -8.26 20.12 0.68
C THR A 284 -6.78 19.83 0.86
N VAL A 285 -6.02 19.92 -0.22
CA VAL A 285 -4.56 19.76 -0.24
C VAL A 285 -3.93 21.15 -0.28
N PHE A 286 -3.12 21.48 0.72
CA PHE A 286 -2.35 22.72 0.81
C PHE A 286 -0.92 22.44 0.34
N GLU A 287 -0.43 23.22 -0.61
CA GLU A 287 0.91 23.08 -1.17
C GLU A 287 1.60 24.46 -1.25
N LYS A 288 2.82 24.55 -0.70
CA LYS A 288 3.59 25.82 -0.72
C LYS A 288 4.08 26.21 -2.12
N GLN A 289 4.27 25.25 -3.00
CA GLN A 289 4.65 25.50 -4.38
C GLN A 289 3.41 25.75 -5.23
N LYS A 290 3.62 26.43 -6.37
CA LYS A 290 2.56 26.60 -7.39
C LYS A 290 2.30 25.30 -8.14
N ASP A 291 3.35 24.49 -8.32
CA ASP A 291 3.32 23.22 -9.01
C ASP A 291 3.09 22.06 -8.04
N LEU A 292 2.12 21.21 -8.37
CA LEU A 292 1.78 20.04 -7.57
C LEU A 292 2.68 18.85 -7.92
N GLY A 293 2.71 17.84 -7.04
CA GLY A 293 3.47 16.61 -7.24
C GLY A 293 4.71 16.46 -6.35
N GLY A 294 5.13 17.53 -5.66
CA GLY A 294 6.32 17.52 -4.80
C GLY A 294 7.55 17.08 -5.57
N MET A 295 8.34 16.13 -5.04
CA MET A 295 9.56 15.66 -5.69
C MET A 295 9.32 14.94 -7.03
N LEU A 296 8.10 14.45 -7.34
CA LEU A 296 7.77 13.92 -8.66
C LEU A 296 7.88 15.01 -9.75
N THR A 297 7.56 16.24 -9.39
CA THR A 297 7.61 17.39 -10.28
C THR A 297 8.90 18.18 -10.15
N LEU A 298 9.37 18.40 -8.92
CA LEU A 298 10.49 19.29 -8.63
C LEU A 298 11.86 18.59 -8.70
N GLY A 299 11.91 17.29 -8.37
CA GLY A 299 13.18 16.58 -8.22
C GLY A 299 13.48 15.59 -9.35
N ILE A 300 12.48 14.84 -9.81
CA ILE A 300 12.70 13.82 -10.84
C ILE A 300 12.75 14.47 -12.23
N PRO A 301 13.82 14.23 -13.01
CA PRO A 301 13.95 14.80 -14.34
C PRO A 301 12.86 14.33 -15.32
N SER A 302 12.47 15.18 -16.26
CA SER A 302 11.40 14.88 -17.23
C SER A 302 11.72 13.72 -18.17
N PHE A 303 13.00 13.42 -18.42
CA PHE A 303 13.40 12.25 -19.22
C PHE A 303 13.17 10.91 -18.49
N ARG A 304 12.89 10.92 -17.19
CA ARG A 304 12.43 9.76 -16.41
C ARG A 304 10.93 9.81 -16.13
N LEU A 305 10.41 11.01 -15.85
CA LEU A 305 9.00 11.21 -15.49
C LEU A 305 8.49 12.53 -16.07
N GLY A 306 7.76 12.47 -17.17
CA GLY A 306 7.13 13.63 -17.79
C GLY A 306 6.16 14.33 -16.83
N LYS A 307 6.18 15.67 -16.82
CA LYS A 307 5.30 16.46 -15.94
C LYS A 307 3.83 16.36 -16.37
N ASP A 308 3.58 16.14 -17.65
CA ASP A 308 2.26 15.81 -18.21
C ASP A 308 1.67 14.55 -17.58
N VAL A 309 2.48 13.51 -17.38
CA VAL A 309 2.05 12.26 -16.72
C VAL A 309 1.68 12.51 -15.25
N VAL A 310 2.49 13.27 -14.53
CA VAL A 310 2.20 13.63 -13.12
C VAL A 310 0.90 14.42 -13.02
N ASN A 311 0.74 15.45 -13.87
CA ASN A 311 -0.46 16.27 -13.89
C ASN A 311 -1.70 15.45 -14.26
N ALA A 312 -1.61 14.57 -15.25
CA ALA A 312 -2.72 13.71 -15.64
C ALA A 312 -3.18 12.76 -14.50
N GLU A 313 -2.27 12.26 -13.68
CA GLU A 313 -2.66 11.48 -12.49
C GLU A 313 -3.27 12.36 -11.37
N ILE A 314 -2.83 13.62 -11.23
CA ILE A 314 -3.41 14.59 -10.30
C ILE A 314 -4.81 15.04 -10.75
N ASP A 315 -5.08 15.11 -12.04
CA ASP A 315 -6.40 15.46 -12.58
C ASP A 315 -7.49 14.49 -12.13
N ILE A 316 -7.18 13.21 -11.96
CA ILE A 316 -8.11 12.23 -11.38
C ILE A 316 -8.54 12.65 -9.94
N LEU A 317 -7.65 13.26 -9.15
CA LEU A 317 -8.03 13.76 -7.83
C LEU A 317 -8.95 14.98 -7.92
N ARG A 318 -8.76 15.84 -8.93
CA ARG A 318 -9.67 16.97 -9.21
C ARG A 318 -11.06 16.45 -9.60
N ASP A 319 -11.11 15.44 -10.45
CA ASP A 319 -12.36 14.77 -10.84
C ASP A 319 -13.07 14.10 -9.66
N LEU A 320 -12.33 13.64 -8.66
CA LEU A 320 -12.85 13.14 -7.37
C LEU A 320 -13.27 14.26 -6.40
N GLY A 321 -13.14 15.55 -6.78
CA GLY A 321 -13.54 16.68 -5.98
C GLY A 321 -12.51 17.16 -4.96
N VAL A 322 -11.25 16.73 -5.05
CA VAL A 322 -10.18 17.26 -4.20
C VAL A 322 -9.87 18.71 -4.56
N VAL A 323 -9.86 19.57 -3.56
CA VAL A 323 -9.50 20.99 -3.71
C VAL A 323 -8.02 21.18 -3.47
N PHE A 324 -7.35 21.91 -4.36
CA PHE A 324 -5.92 22.23 -4.24
C PHE A 324 -5.72 23.72 -3.94
N ALA A 325 -5.11 24.03 -2.80
CA ALA A 325 -4.67 25.37 -2.39
C ALA A 325 -3.14 25.46 -2.66
N ALA A 326 -2.79 25.65 -3.94
CA ALA A 326 -1.39 25.79 -4.35
C ALA A 326 -0.86 27.21 -4.07
N GLY A 327 0.40 27.35 -3.71
CA GLY A 327 1.04 28.58 -3.28
C GLY A 327 0.69 28.99 -1.84
N VAL A 328 0.13 28.08 -1.04
CA VAL A 328 -0.24 28.33 0.36
C VAL A 328 0.65 27.50 1.28
N GLU A 329 1.46 28.18 2.10
CA GLU A 329 2.37 27.56 3.06
C GLU A 329 1.68 27.48 4.44
N VAL A 330 1.29 26.26 4.84
CA VAL A 330 0.75 26.03 6.19
C VAL A 330 1.85 26.26 7.25
N GLY A 331 1.52 27.01 8.26
CA GLY A 331 2.45 27.49 9.27
C GLY A 331 2.92 28.94 9.02
N LYS A 332 2.78 29.44 7.79
CA LYS A 332 3.12 30.84 7.43
C LYS A 332 1.90 31.64 6.99
N ASP A 333 1.21 31.20 5.95
CA ASP A 333 0.04 31.88 5.40
C ASP A 333 -1.24 31.53 6.17
N VAL A 334 -1.32 30.31 6.69
CA VAL A 334 -2.41 29.77 7.52
C VAL A 334 -1.85 28.76 8.51
N SER A 335 -2.27 28.83 9.77
CA SER A 335 -1.83 27.86 10.80
C SER A 335 -2.76 26.64 10.89
N LEU A 336 -2.29 25.52 11.50
CA LEU A 336 -3.15 24.37 11.82
C LEU A 336 -4.34 24.80 12.71
N LYS A 337 -4.14 25.77 13.61
CA LYS A 337 -5.17 26.32 14.46
C LYS A 337 -6.26 27.06 13.66
N ASP A 338 -5.85 27.84 12.66
CA ASP A 338 -6.79 28.54 11.78
C ASP A 338 -7.61 27.54 10.96
N LEU A 339 -6.97 26.51 10.44
CA LEU A 339 -7.65 25.44 9.69
C LEU A 339 -8.66 24.69 10.57
N ARG A 340 -8.33 24.39 11.85
CA ARG A 340 -9.30 23.83 12.80
C ARG A 340 -10.50 24.77 12.99
N SER A 341 -10.28 26.07 13.07
CA SER A 341 -11.36 27.06 13.17
C SER A 341 -12.25 27.14 11.93
N GLN A 342 -11.71 26.76 10.75
CA GLN A 342 -12.43 26.65 9.48
C GLN A 342 -13.20 25.33 9.35
N GLY A 343 -13.14 24.46 10.37
CA GLY A 343 -13.87 23.21 10.44
C GLY A 343 -13.16 22.01 9.84
N PHE A 344 -11.84 22.06 9.67
CA PHE A 344 -11.06 20.85 9.36
C PHE A 344 -10.92 19.98 10.62
N GLU A 345 -11.25 18.70 10.51
CA GLU A 345 -11.36 17.78 11.64
C GLU A 345 -10.14 16.86 11.79
N ALA A 346 -9.37 16.67 10.73
CA ALA A 346 -8.12 15.93 10.77
C ALA A 346 -7.12 16.43 9.73
N PHE A 347 -5.84 16.15 9.99
CA PHE A 347 -4.70 16.67 9.23
C PHE A 347 -3.74 15.56 8.86
N TYR A 348 -3.26 15.57 7.62
CA TYR A 348 -2.19 14.68 7.16
C TYR A 348 -0.97 15.49 6.75
N LEU A 349 0.15 15.37 7.48
CA LEU A 349 1.39 16.09 7.20
C LEU A 349 2.30 15.26 6.29
N ALA A 350 2.54 15.75 5.09
CA ALA A 350 3.31 15.08 4.04
C ALA A 350 4.24 16.06 3.30
N VAL A 351 4.93 16.92 4.05
CA VAL A 351 5.78 18.01 3.50
C VAL A 351 7.03 17.49 2.76
N GLY A 352 7.39 16.22 2.95
CA GLY A 352 8.53 15.60 2.29
C GLY A 352 9.89 16.10 2.80
N ALA A 353 10.96 15.81 2.04
CA ALA A 353 12.34 16.22 2.30
C ALA A 353 12.85 16.99 1.08
N GLN A 354 12.73 18.31 1.09
CA GLN A 354 12.97 19.16 -0.06
C GLN A 354 14.26 19.97 -0.02
N LEU A 355 15.01 19.92 1.09
CA LEU A 355 16.30 20.59 1.22
C LEU A 355 17.46 19.63 0.94
N GLY A 356 18.43 20.07 0.17
CA GLY A 356 19.71 19.37 0.05
C GLY A 356 20.51 19.46 1.36
N ARG A 357 21.13 18.37 1.79
CA ARG A 357 22.07 18.41 2.92
C ARG A 357 23.38 19.03 2.49
N LYS A 358 23.95 19.86 3.37
CA LYS A 358 25.29 20.39 3.22
C LYS A 358 26.34 19.38 3.68
N LEU A 359 27.52 19.43 3.07
CA LEU A 359 28.68 18.62 3.43
C LEU A 359 29.34 19.11 4.70
N GLY A 360 29.28 20.42 4.98
CA GLY A 360 29.98 21.07 6.09
C GLY A 360 31.49 21.18 5.89
N ILE A 361 31.93 21.31 4.64
CA ILE A 361 33.36 21.43 4.27
C ILE A 361 33.70 22.84 3.78
N GLU A 362 34.99 23.18 3.82
CA GLU A 362 35.51 24.46 3.34
C GLU A 362 35.17 24.67 1.84
N GLY A 363 34.71 25.85 1.48
CA GLY A 363 34.40 26.25 0.13
C GLY A 363 32.96 25.87 -0.36
N GLU A 364 32.16 25.24 0.48
CA GLU A 364 30.83 24.76 0.10
C GLU A 364 29.85 25.89 -0.30
N ASP A 365 30.05 27.09 0.25
CA ASP A 365 29.19 28.27 -0.06
C ASP A 365 29.73 29.13 -1.22
N ALA A 366 30.70 28.65 -1.97
CA ALA A 366 31.33 29.39 -3.07
C ALA A 366 30.39 29.47 -4.29
N GLN A 367 30.56 30.49 -5.12
CA GLN A 367 29.90 30.61 -6.40
C GLN A 367 30.27 29.41 -7.31
N GLY A 368 29.28 28.80 -7.94
CA GLY A 368 29.44 27.58 -8.74
C GLY A 368 29.24 26.29 -7.95
N VAL A 369 28.91 26.38 -6.65
CA VAL A 369 28.55 25.24 -5.80
C VAL A 369 27.02 25.31 -5.53
N ALA A 370 26.30 24.20 -5.74
CA ALA A 370 24.88 24.11 -5.44
C ALA A 370 24.50 22.70 -4.95
N THR A 371 23.35 22.61 -4.25
CA THR A 371 22.80 21.27 -3.96
C THR A 371 22.15 20.69 -5.19
N GLY A 372 22.28 19.38 -5.39
CA GLY A 372 21.66 18.68 -6.53
C GLY A 372 20.14 18.83 -6.54
N VAL A 373 19.50 18.90 -5.35
CA VAL A 373 18.04 19.09 -5.23
C VAL A 373 17.63 20.46 -5.76
N ASP A 374 18.37 21.54 -5.44
CA ASP A 374 18.07 22.88 -5.92
C ASP A 374 18.33 23.00 -7.42
N PHE A 375 19.43 22.39 -7.90
CA PHE A 375 19.72 22.32 -9.34
C PHE A 375 18.58 21.63 -10.10
N LEU A 376 18.17 20.42 -9.69
CA LEU A 376 17.06 19.68 -10.32
C LEU A 376 15.75 20.47 -10.26
N ARG A 377 15.45 21.12 -9.15
CA ARG A 377 14.26 21.96 -8.98
C ARG A 377 14.25 23.10 -10.00
N ASN A 378 15.37 23.81 -10.13
CA ASN A 378 15.47 24.95 -11.05
C ASN A 378 15.30 24.51 -12.51
N VAL A 379 15.94 23.42 -12.92
CA VAL A 379 15.78 22.86 -14.28
C VAL A 379 14.32 22.41 -14.51
N ASN A 380 13.73 21.69 -13.56
CA ASN A 380 12.37 21.17 -13.68
C ASN A 380 11.30 22.28 -13.68
N LEU A 381 11.56 23.42 -13.05
CA LEU A 381 10.70 24.61 -13.10
C LEU A 381 10.92 25.46 -14.37
N GLY A 382 11.81 25.02 -15.25
CA GLY A 382 12.08 25.72 -16.51
C GLY A 382 12.86 27.03 -16.34
N LEU A 383 13.56 27.17 -15.20
CA LEU A 383 14.48 28.30 -15.06
C LEU A 383 15.67 28.08 -15.98
N ASP A 384 16.24 29.19 -16.48
CA ASP A 384 17.42 29.15 -17.35
C ASP A 384 18.64 28.73 -16.47
N VAL A 385 18.99 27.45 -16.56
CA VAL A 385 20.14 26.85 -15.86
C VAL A 385 21.07 26.26 -16.91
N THR A 386 22.00 27.08 -17.37
CA THR A 386 23.06 26.65 -18.29
C THR A 386 24.33 26.39 -17.52
N LEU A 387 24.91 25.20 -17.68
CA LEU A 387 26.20 24.82 -17.09
C LEU A 387 27.29 24.97 -18.13
N GLU A 388 28.40 25.55 -17.73
CA GLU A 388 29.58 25.68 -18.58
C GLU A 388 30.76 24.93 -17.95
N GLY A 389 31.61 24.34 -18.78
CA GLY A 389 32.80 23.65 -18.30
C GLY A 389 32.56 22.29 -17.67
N LYS A 390 33.47 21.91 -16.78
CA LYS A 390 33.48 20.61 -16.10
C LYS A 390 32.64 20.67 -14.82
N THR A 391 31.66 19.77 -14.75
CA THR A 391 30.79 19.61 -13.57
C THR A 391 31.17 18.36 -12.76
N ILE A 392 31.38 18.54 -11.47
CA ILE A 392 31.54 17.44 -10.50
C ILE A 392 30.24 17.24 -9.73
N VAL A 393 29.76 15.98 -9.66
CA VAL A 393 28.64 15.58 -8.83
C VAL A 393 29.15 14.73 -7.65
N ILE A 394 28.85 15.16 -6.42
CA ILE A 394 29.26 14.46 -5.21
C ILE A 394 28.08 13.67 -4.65
N GLY A 395 28.16 12.34 -4.70
CA GLY A 395 27.15 11.40 -4.21
C GLY A 395 27.03 10.15 -5.06
N GLY A 396 26.51 9.04 -4.49
CA GLY A 396 26.41 7.73 -5.14
C GLY A 396 24.98 7.17 -5.25
N GLY A 397 23.94 7.95 -4.88
CA GLY A 397 22.54 7.52 -4.94
C GLY A 397 21.82 7.91 -6.24
N ASN A 398 20.56 7.47 -6.42
CA ASN A 398 19.74 7.76 -7.59
C ASN A 398 19.62 9.26 -7.88
N VAL A 399 19.54 10.11 -6.83
CA VAL A 399 19.49 11.56 -7.00
C VAL A 399 20.77 12.09 -7.64
N ALA A 400 21.93 11.55 -7.26
CA ALA A 400 23.22 11.94 -7.86
C ALA A 400 23.27 11.54 -9.35
N ILE A 401 22.76 10.38 -9.71
CA ILE A 401 22.61 9.94 -11.11
C ILE A 401 21.70 10.93 -11.88
N ASP A 402 20.54 11.27 -11.31
CA ASP A 402 19.61 12.23 -11.93
C ASP A 402 20.25 13.60 -12.13
N VAL A 403 21.02 14.08 -11.13
CA VAL A 403 21.78 15.34 -11.22
C VAL A 403 22.82 15.29 -12.33
N ALA A 404 23.62 14.22 -12.37
CA ALA A 404 24.68 14.07 -13.37
C ALA A 404 24.11 14.02 -14.81
N ARG A 405 23.08 13.22 -15.03
CA ARG A 405 22.41 13.11 -16.34
C ARG A 405 21.71 14.43 -16.74
N THR A 406 21.15 15.15 -15.77
CA THR A 406 20.58 16.48 -16.02
C THR A 406 21.66 17.51 -16.32
N ALA A 407 22.82 17.45 -15.66
CA ALA A 407 23.95 18.35 -15.94
C ALA A 407 24.45 18.21 -17.38
N VAL A 408 24.55 16.98 -17.92
CA VAL A 408 24.88 16.75 -19.33
C VAL A 408 23.89 17.49 -20.25
N ARG A 409 22.58 17.39 -19.98
CA ARG A 409 21.51 18.04 -20.77
C ARG A 409 21.45 19.54 -20.57
N SER A 410 22.04 20.05 -19.47
CA SER A 410 22.11 21.50 -19.17
C SER A 410 23.38 22.17 -19.72
N GLY A 411 24.19 21.48 -20.55
CA GLY A 411 25.31 22.04 -21.24
C GLY A 411 26.70 21.81 -20.64
N ALA A 412 26.81 21.03 -19.55
CA ALA A 412 28.12 20.68 -19.03
C ALA A 412 28.98 19.96 -20.07
N SER A 413 30.23 20.43 -20.29
CA SER A 413 31.14 19.84 -21.26
C SER A 413 31.67 18.47 -20.88
N MET A 414 31.76 18.22 -19.56
CA MET A 414 32.19 16.97 -18.94
C MET A 414 31.51 16.83 -17.58
N VAL A 415 31.01 15.64 -17.27
CA VAL A 415 30.41 15.32 -15.97
C VAL A 415 31.13 14.15 -15.33
N GLU A 416 31.57 14.31 -14.11
CA GLU A 416 32.16 13.25 -13.30
C GLU A 416 31.46 13.16 -11.94
N MET A 417 31.15 11.94 -11.55
CA MET A 417 30.59 11.63 -10.24
C MET A 417 31.68 11.10 -9.31
N PHE A 418 31.62 11.51 -8.03
CA PHE A 418 32.47 11.01 -6.95
C PHE A 418 31.60 10.54 -5.80
N CYS A 419 31.84 9.32 -5.32
CA CYS A 419 31.10 8.75 -4.20
C CYS A 419 31.99 7.95 -3.24
N LEU A 420 31.52 7.83 -2.00
CA LEU A 420 32.22 7.13 -0.93
C LEU A 420 32.28 5.62 -1.17
N GLU A 421 31.21 5.09 -1.75
CA GLU A 421 30.99 3.66 -1.94
C GLU A 421 31.88 3.10 -3.05
N ASN A 422 32.24 1.83 -2.94
CA ASN A 422 32.75 1.06 -4.07
C ASN A 422 31.61 0.75 -5.07
N ARG A 423 31.92 0.20 -6.23
CA ARG A 423 30.97 -0.05 -7.31
C ARG A 423 29.80 -0.95 -6.89
N GLN A 424 30.05 -1.96 -6.05
CA GLN A 424 29.05 -2.92 -5.59
C GLN A 424 28.18 -2.37 -4.47
N GLU A 425 28.65 -1.38 -3.73
CA GLU A 425 27.95 -0.78 -2.59
C GLU A 425 27.21 0.51 -2.95
N MET A 426 27.31 0.99 -4.19
CA MET A 426 26.60 2.19 -4.61
C MET A 426 25.08 2.03 -4.37
N PRO A 427 24.44 3.00 -3.69
CA PRO A 427 23.02 2.92 -3.39
C PRO A 427 22.09 3.19 -4.59
N ALA A 428 22.64 3.70 -5.72
CA ALA A 428 21.88 3.86 -6.96
C ALA A 428 21.55 2.51 -7.58
N LEU A 429 20.42 2.45 -8.29
CA LEU A 429 20.00 1.24 -8.99
C LEU A 429 21.00 0.88 -10.10
N PRO A 430 21.37 -0.40 -10.27
CA PRO A 430 22.35 -0.82 -11.29
C PRO A 430 22.01 -0.32 -12.70
N GLU A 431 20.75 -0.39 -13.10
CA GLU A 431 20.28 0.11 -14.40
C GLU A 431 20.52 1.61 -14.58
N GLU A 432 20.28 2.42 -13.54
CA GLU A 432 20.50 3.87 -13.59
C GLU A 432 21.99 4.22 -13.69
N ILE A 433 22.83 3.40 -13.04
CA ILE A 433 24.28 3.56 -13.13
C ILE A 433 24.76 3.24 -14.55
N GLU A 434 24.23 2.19 -15.18
CA GLU A 434 24.54 1.81 -16.56
C GLU A 434 24.07 2.88 -17.57
N GLU A 435 22.87 3.42 -17.36
CA GLU A 435 22.36 4.52 -18.14
C GLU A 435 23.27 5.77 -18.05
N ALA A 436 23.73 6.14 -16.85
CA ALA A 436 24.65 7.26 -16.68
C ALA A 436 25.99 7.02 -17.41
N MET A 437 26.54 5.83 -17.32
CA MET A 437 27.79 5.46 -18.04
C MET A 437 27.59 5.49 -19.56
N SER A 438 26.43 5.08 -20.05
CA SER A 438 26.09 5.14 -21.49
C SER A 438 25.97 6.59 -22.02
N GLU A 439 25.78 7.55 -21.11
CA GLU A 439 25.77 8.98 -21.40
C GLU A 439 27.14 9.65 -21.19
N ASP A 440 28.24 8.87 -21.15
CA ASP A 440 29.64 9.30 -20.95
C ASP A 440 29.92 9.98 -19.61
N ILE A 441 29.15 9.68 -18.57
CA ILE A 441 29.39 10.19 -17.22
C ILE A 441 30.46 9.32 -16.55
N GLY A 442 31.58 9.94 -16.15
CA GLY A 442 32.62 9.28 -15.38
C GLY A 442 32.18 9.01 -13.93
N ILE A 443 32.40 7.78 -13.42
CA ILE A 443 32.04 7.43 -12.02
C ILE A 443 33.31 7.03 -11.28
N ASN A 444 33.67 7.83 -10.26
CA ASN A 444 34.85 7.66 -9.43
C ASN A 444 34.43 7.17 -8.04
N ASN A 445 34.60 5.87 -7.80
CA ASN A 445 34.22 5.21 -6.56
C ASN A 445 35.32 5.33 -5.47
N SER A 446 34.89 5.25 -4.21
CA SER A 446 35.73 5.25 -3.01
C SER A 446 36.50 6.57 -2.82
N TRP A 447 35.85 7.71 -3.10
CA TRP A 447 36.39 9.03 -2.88
C TRP A 447 35.42 9.92 -2.11
N GLY A 448 35.89 10.53 -1.00
CA GLY A 448 35.12 11.50 -0.22
C GLY A 448 35.65 12.92 -0.40
N PRO A 449 34.80 13.95 -0.45
CA PRO A 449 35.26 15.33 -0.55
C PRO A 449 35.93 15.76 0.75
N LYS A 450 37.09 16.43 0.63
CA LYS A 450 37.83 17.02 1.75
C LYS A 450 37.58 18.52 1.87
N ARG A 451 37.68 19.23 0.76
CA ARG A 451 37.33 20.65 0.64
C ARG A 451 37.09 21.04 -0.81
N ILE A 452 36.38 22.12 -1.03
CA ILE A 452 36.17 22.75 -2.33
C ILE A 452 37.22 23.87 -2.48
N ILE A 453 37.97 23.83 -3.56
CA ILE A 453 39.03 24.80 -3.86
C ILE A 453 38.41 25.99 -4.56
N THR A 454 38.70 27.20 -4.10
CA THR A 454 38.10 28.42 -4.63
C THR A 454 39.14 29.46 -4.96
N GLU A 455 38.93 30.20 -6.03
CA GLU A 455 39.67 31.42 -6.38
C GLU A 455 38.68 32.57 -6.59
N ASN A 456 38.98 33.71 -5.94
CA ASN A 456 38.11 34.90 -6.00
C ASN A 456 36.62 34.61 -5.64
N GLY A 457 36.41 33.66 -4.70
CA GLY A 457 35.04 33.27 -4.26
C GLY A 457 34.29 32.33 -5.22
N ARG A 458 34.92 31.86 -6.31
CA ARG A 458 34.35 30.91 -7.26
C ARG A 458 35.09 29.57 -7.17
N VAL A 459 34.37 28.47 -7.38
CA VAL A 459 34.96 27.13 -7.39
C VAL A 459 35.91 26.96 -8.58
N THR A 460 37.05 26.31 -8.34
CA THR A 460 38.04 25.93 -9.35
C THR A 460 38.39 24.44 -9.28
N GLY A 461 37.99 23.75 -8.20
CA GLY A 461 38.23 22.32 -8.06
C GLY A 461 37.74 21.76 -6.75
N VAL A 462 37.92 20.46 -6.58
CA VAL A 462 37.65 19.74 -5.32
C VAL A 462 38.83 18.87 -4.95
N GLU A 463 39.26 18.96 -3.71
CA GLU A 463 40.21 18.02 -3.10
C GLU A 463 39.43 16.87 -2.49
N PHE A 464 39.69 15.65 -2.96
CA PHE A 464 39.12 14.40 -2.47
C PHE A 464 40.15 13.64 -1.64
N LYS A 465 39.66 12.77 -0.74
CA LYS A 465 40.43 11.81 0.04
C LYS A 465 39.87 10.42 -0.16
N LYS A 466 40.74 9.40 -0.16
CA LYS A 466 40.34 8.02 -0.38
C LYS A 466 39.46 7.52 0.74
N CYS A 467 38.30 7.01 0.40
CA CYS A 467 37.42 6.32 1.33
C CYS A 467 37.78 4.83 1.39
N VAL A 468 38.16 4.36 2.58
CA VAL A 468 38.56 2.96 2.82
C VAL A 468 37.35 2.08 3.13
N SER A 469 36.39 2.62 3.89
CA SER A 469 35.14 1.94 4.19
C SER A 469 34.04 2.95 4.47
N VAL A 470 32.80 2.65 4.05
CA VAL A 470 31.64 3.54 4.25
C VAL A 470 30.89 3.19 5.54
N PHE A 471 30.90 1.92 5.92
CA PHE A 471 30.13 1.42 7.05
C PHE A 471 31.02 0.79 8.11
N ASP A 472 30.57 0.85 9.37
CA ASP A 472 31.17 0.13 10.49
C ASP A 472 30.78 -1.37 10.47
N GLU A 473 31.31 -2.13 11.44
CA GLU A 473 31.04 -3.57 11.61
C GLU A 473 29.53 -3.87 11.83
N ASN A 474 28.77 -2.90 12.29
CA ASN A 474 27.32 -2.99 12.50
C ASN A 474 26.51 -2.46 11.31
N ARG A 475 27.15 -2.21 10.16
CA ARG A 475 26.56 -1.59 8.97
C ARG A 475 25.96 -0.20 9.22
N ARG A 476 26.47 0.56 10.16
CA ARG A 476 26.11 1.96 10.38
C ARG A 476 27.03 2.85 9.54
N PHE A 477 26.49 3.90 8.96
CA PHE A 477 27.24 4.87 8.19
C PHE A 477 28.32 5.53 9.07
N SER A 478 29.59 5.21 8.79
CA SER A 478 30.79 5.70 9.54
C SER A 478 31.98 5.65 8.60
N PRO A 479 32.06 6.57 7.62
CA PRO A 479 33.11 6.52 6.61
C PRO A 479 34.53 6.74 7.22
N LYS A 480 35.45 5.86 6.82
CA LYS A 480 36.88 5.95 7.19
C LYS A 480 37.68 6.33 5.96
N TYR A 481 38.65 7.22 6.17
CA TYR A 481 39.44 7.78 5.10
C TYR A 481 40.96 7.52 5.31
N ASP A 482 41.68 7.40 4.19
CA ASP A 482 43.11 7.58 4.17
C ASP A 482 43.42 9.07 3.90
N GLU A 483 43.87 9.78 4.91
CA GLU A 483 44.13 11.23 4.82
C GLU A 483 45.39 11.54 3.96
N ASN A 484 46.24 10.54 3.67
CA ASN A 484 47.46 10.69 2.86
C ASN A 484 47.22 10.43 1.36
N ASP A 485 46.14 9.67 1.02
CA ASP A 485 45.75 9.42 -0.37
C ASP A 485 44.71 10.46 -0.78
N THR A 486 45.18 11.56 -1.39
CA THR A 486 44.35 12.68 -1.80
C THR A 486 44.50 12.96 -3.29
N MET A 487 43.42 13.47 -3.90
CA MET A 487 43.35 13.82 -5.30
C MET A 487 42.69 15.19 -5.49
N ILE A 488 43.29 16.06 -6.29
CA ILE A 488 42.67 17.34 -6.68
C ILE A 488 42.09 17.18 -8.09
N VAL A 489 40.83 17.53 -8.24
CA VAL A 489 40.13 17.49 -9.53
C VAL A 489 39.62 18.88 -9.84
N HIS A 490 39.92 19.39 -11.05
CA HIS A 490 39.40 20.65 -11.53
C HIS A 490 37.87 20.57 -11.74
N ALA A 491 37.18 21.65 -11.38
CA ALA A 491 35.73 21.79 -11.57
C ALA A 491 35.35 23.25 -11.74
N ASP A 492 34.47 23.53 -12.71
CA ASP A 492 33.85 24.83 -12.89
C ASP A 492 32.52 24.91 -12.13
N VAL A 493 31.87 23.75 -11.90
CA VAL A 493 30.64 23.59 -11.12
C VAL A 493 30.72 22.37 -10.24
N VAL A 494 30.20 22.48 -9.00
CA VAL A 494 30.05 21.36 -8.05
C VAL A 494 28.60 21.22 -7.61
N LEU A 495 28.03 20.04 -7.81
CA LEU A 495 26.67 19.70 -7.41
C LEU A 495 26.70 18.61 -6.32
N THR A 496 26.15 18.93 -5.12
CA THR A 496 26.21 18.03 -3.97
C THR A 496 24.90 17.24 -3.82
N SER A 497 24.97 15.91 -3.79
CA SER A 497 23.82 14.99 -3.71
C SER A 497 23.99 13.98 -2.57
N VAL A 498 24.25 14.49 -1.36
CA VAL A 498 24.61 13.72 -0.16
C VAL A 498 23.45 13.53 0.83
N GLY A 499 22.25 13.55 0.32
CA GLY A 499 21.03 13.35 1.07
C GLY A 499 20.12 14.57 1.13
N GLN A 500 18.95 14.37 1.72
CA GLN A 500 17.89 15.37 1.80
C GLN A 500 17.47 15.60 3.25
N ALA A 501 16.86 16.74 3.53
CA ALA A 501 16.36 17.14 4.84
C ALA A 501 14.97 17.77 4.73
N MET A 502 14.21 17.71 5.82
CA MET A 502 12.91 18.36 5.97
C MET A 502 13.08 19.85 6.28
N ASP A 503 12.19 20.64 5.69
CA ASP A 503 11.99 22.04 6.03
C ASP A 503 10.64 22.18 6.73
N TRP A 504 10.67 22.42 8.02
CA TRP A 504 9.44 22.56 8.82
C TRP A 504 8.94 24.02 8.89
N GLY A 505 9.79 25.00 8.56
CA GLY A 505 9.44 26.40 8.72
C GLY A 505 8.80 26.67 10.10
N SER A 506 7.61 27.26 10.07
CA SER A 506 6.78 27.47 11.27
C SER A 506 5.56 26.52 11.37
N LEU A 507 5.49 25.48 10.54
CA LEU A 507 4.36 24.53 10.52
C LEU A 507 4.09 23.89 11.88
N LEU A 508 5.11 23.57 12.64
CA LEU A 508 5.01 22.90 13.94
C LEU A 508 5.06 23.89 15.13
N ALA A 509 5.10 25.21 14.86
CA ALA A 509 5.00 26.21 15.91
C ALA A 509 3.66 26.07 16.65
N ASP A 510 3.71 26.18 17.96
CA ASP A 510 2.54 26.04 18.85
C ASP A 510 1.84 24.66 18.81
N SER A 511 2.52 23.63 18.28
CA SER A 511 2.06 22.25 18.27
C SER A 511 2.76 21.38 19.32
N ARG A 512 2.15 20.25 19.70
CA ARG A 512 2.75 19.22 20.56
C ARG A 512 3.42 18.10 19.77
N ILE A 513 3.65 18.33 18.48
CA ILE A 513 4.25 17.34 17.60
C ILE A 513 5.76 17.30 17.84
N GLU A 514 6.28 16.15 18.21
CA GLU A 514 7.69 15.93 18.47
C GLU A 514 8.42 15.48 17.19
N LEU A 515 9.70 15.87 17.11
CA LEU A 515 10.60 15.42 16.06
C LEU A 515 11.63 14.42 16.62
N ASN A 516 12.01 13.46 15.79
CA ASN A 516 13.14 12.57 16.02
C ASN A 516 14.47 13.34 15.85
N PRO A 517 15.62 12.79 16.30
CA PRO A 517 16.93 13.42 16.12
C PRO A 517 17.31 13.74 14.67
N ASN A 518 16.81 12.93 13.72
CA ASN A 518 16.98 13.15 12.27
C ASN A 518 15.96 14.14 11.69
N LYS A 519 15.23 14.86 12.54
CA LYS A 519 14.17 15.83 12.19
C LYS A 519 12.94 15.27 11.48
N THR A 520 12.73 13.96 11.45
CA THR A 520 11.44 13.37 11.02
C THR A 520 10.41 13.51 12.13
N ILE A 521 9.11 13.53 11.77
CA ILE A 521 8.02 13.53 12.73
C ILE A 521 8.02 12.22 13.53
N LYS A 522 7.84 12.34 14.85
CA LYS A 522 7.57 11.20 15.72
C LYS A 522 6.09 10.86 15.65
N ALA A 523 5.76 9.70 15.09
CA ALA A 523 4.40 9.19 14.98
C ALA A 523 4.37 7.70 15.29
N ASP A 524 3.18 7.18 15.58
CA ASP A 524 2.96 5.75 15.78
C ASP A 524 3.20 4.98 14.47
N THR A 525 3.91 3.86 14.56
CA THR A 525 4.36 3.10 13.38
C THR A 525 3.24 2.40 12.60
N PHE A 526 2.09 2.21 13.23
CA PHE A 526 0.96 1.52 12.63
C PHE A 526 -0.19 2.48 12.26
N THR A 527 -0.47 3.47 13.11
CA THR A 527 -1.55 4.42 12.88
C THR A 527 -1.10 5.70 12.21
N TYR A 528 0.21 5.97 12.16
CA TYR A 528 0.77 7.23 11.67
C TYR A 528 0.31 8.48 12.44
N GLN A 529 -0.33 8.30 13.61
CA GLN A 529 -0.80 9.37 14.48
C GLN A 529 0.38 10.02 15.22
N THR A 530 0.40 11.33 15.28
CA THR A 530 1.42 12.12 15.98
C THR A 530 1.06 12.32 17.46
N GLY A 531 1.80 13.18 18.18
CA GLY A 531 1.46 13.62 19.54
C GLY A 531 0.15 14.43 19.62
N GLU A 532 -0.39 14.91 18.49
CA GLU A 532 -1.72 15.51 18.40
C GLU A 532 -2.73 14.51 17.83
N PRO A 533 -3.87 14.28 18.51
CA PRO A 533 -4.79 13.20 18.14
C PRO A 533 -5.39 13.32 16.73
N ASP A 534 -5.60 14.55 16.24
CA ASP A 534 -6.18 14.87 14.95
C ASP A 534 -5.14 15.00 13.82
N VAL A 535 -3.82 14.81 14.13
CA VAL A 535 -2.73 14.99 13.19
C VAL A 535 -2.01 13.67 12.92
N PHE A 536 -1.91 13.35 11.66
CA PHE A 536 -1.22 12.16 11.12
C PHE A 536 -0.08 12.59 10.20
N ALA A 537 0.93 11.74 10.03
CA ALA A 537 2.07 12.06 9.19
C ALA A 537 2.51 10.87 8.36
N GLY A 538 3.08 11.12 7.17
CA GLY A 538 3.61 10.04 6.34
C GLY A 538 4.52 10.54 5.21
N GLY A 539 5.03 9.61 4.42
CA GLY A 539 6.07 9.88 3.44
C GLY A 539 7.39 10.28 4.10
N ASP A 540 8.24 10.99 3.36
CA ASP A 540 9.59 11.33 3.82
C ASP A 540 9.62 12.17 5.10
N SER A 541 8.58 12.94 5.37
CA SER A 541 8.44 13.70 6.61
C SER A 541 8.39 12.82 7.87
N TYR A 542 8.00 11.55 7.72
CA TYR A 542 7.96 10.54 8.78
C TYR A 542 9.09 9.53 8.69
N THR A 543 9.33 8.95 7.50
CA THR A 543 10.31 7.86 7.35
C THR A 543 11.72 8.33 7.02
N GLY A 544 11.93 9.60 6.67
CA GLY A 544 13.07 10.07 5.90
C GLY A 544 12.91 9.72 4.40
N PRO A 545 13.83 10.19 3.54
CA PRO A 545 13.75 9.98 2.09
C PRO A 545 13.65 8.50 1.70
N ARG A 546 12.60 8.15 0.93
CA ARG A 546 12.35 6.81 0.38
C ARG A 546 11.80 6.91 -1.05
N PHE A 547 11.48 5.76 -1.65
CA PHE A 547 10.88 5.72 -2.99
C PHE A 547 9.42 6.20 -2.99
N ALA A 548 8.95 6.68 -4.12
CA ALA A 548 7.57 7.16 -4.27
C ALA A 548 6.51 6.12 -3.87
N ILE A 549 6.76 4.84 -4.13
CA ILE A 549 5.85 3.75 -3.76
C ILE A 549 5.71 3.58 -2.24
N ASP A 550 6.78 3.83 -1.46
CA ASP A 550 6.73 3.81 0.01
C ASP A 550 5.88 4.99 0.52
N ALA A 551 6.02 6.17 -0.08
CA ALA A 551 5.22 7.34 0.24
C ALA A 551 3.73 7.14 -0.11
N ILE A 552 3.42 6.52 -1.25
CA ILE A 552 2.06 6.15 -1.67
C ILE A 552 1.41 5.21 -0.66
N ALA A 553 2.13 4.18 -0.23
CA ALA A 553 1.66 3.24 0.79
C ALA A 553 1.36 3.94 2.12
N ALA A 554 2.27 4.81 2.58
CA ALA A 554 2.06 5.61 3.79
C ALA A 554 0.83 6.53 3.69
N GLY A 555 0.58 7.12 2.50
CA GLY A 555 -0.60 7.94 2.24
C GLY A 555 -1.90 7.15 2.40
N LYS A 556 -1.97 5.93 1.88
CA LYS A 556 -3.13 5.04 2.05
C LYS A 556 -3.36 4.67 3.51
N GLU A 557 -2.32 4.28 4.23
CA GLU A 557 -2.42 3.94 5.66
C GLU A 557 -2.84 5.16 6.50
N GLY A 558 -2.34 6.35 6.16
CA GLY A 558 -2.78 7.61 6.75
C GLY A 558 -4.27 7.87 6.51
N ALA A 559 -4.77 7.66 5.30
CA ALA A 559 -6.18 7.80 4.96
C ALA A 559 -7.06 6.84 5.77
N ILE A 560 -6.65 5.57 5.93
CA ILE A 560 -7.34 4.60 6.77
C ILE A 560 -7.39 5.07 8.23
N SER A 561 -6.30 5.63 8.74
CA SER A 561 -6.23 6.15 10.12
C SER A 561 -7.13 7.36 10.31
N ILE A 562 -7.12 8.30 9.38
CA ILE A 562 -7.98 9.49 9.40
C ILE A 562 -9.46 9.08 9.34
N HIS A 563 -9.82 8.18 8.42
CA HIS A 563 -11.19 7.64 8.36
C HIS A 563 -11.62 7.08 9.72
N ARG A 564 -10.78 6.27 10.36
CA ARG A 564 -11.09 5.68 11.66
C ARG A 564 -11.12 6.68 12.81
N TYR A 565 -10.36 7.77 12.69
CA TYR A 565 -10.35 8.85 13.69
C TYR A 565 -11.62 9.71 13.63
N VAL A 566 -12.02 10.14 12.43
CA VAL A 566 -13.18 11.03 12.27
C VAL A 566 -14.52 10.32 12.37
N GLN A 567 -14.54 8.98 12.19
CA GLN A 567 -15.77 8.20 12.34
C GLN A 567 -16.03 7.86 13.82
N PRO A 568 -17.15 8.29 14.40
CA PRO A 568 -17.46 8.10 15.81
C PRO A 568 -17.34 6.63 16.26
N GLY A 569 -16.65 6.41 17.37
CA GLY A 569 -16.54 5.10 18.03
C GLY A 569 -15.68 4.07 17.32
N GLN A 570 -14.98 4.44 16.28
CA GLN A 570 -13.96 3.55 15.70
C GLN A 570 -12.64 3.64 16.47
N SER A 571 -12.02 2.48 16.70
CA SER A 571 -10.66 2.42 17.24
C SER A 571 -9.64 2.46 16.11
N LEU A 572 -8.56 3.20 16.29
CA LEU A 572 -7.43 3.21 15.35
C LEU A 572 -6.77 1.83 15.21
N LEU A 573 -6.87 0.99 16.24
CA LEU A 573 -6.18 -0.31 16.34
C LEU A 573 -7.12 -1.51 16.24
N ILE A 574 -8.22 -1.50 17.02
CA ILE A 574 -9.12 -2.65 17.12
C ILE A 574 -9.94 -2.80 15.84
N GLY A 575 -9.88 -4.00 15.25
CA GLY A 575 -10.60 -4.30 14.01
C GLY A 575 -9.98 -3.69 12.74
N ARG A 576 -8.77 -3.11 12.84
CA ARG A 576 -7.99 -2.69 11.67
C ARG A 576 -7.26 -3.90 11.09
N ASP A 577 -7.36 -4.08 9.77
CA ASP A 577 -6.52 -5.03 9.05
C ASP A 577 -5.06 -4.51 9.08
N ARG A 578 -4.17 -5.32 9.62
CA ARG A 578 -2.74 -4.97 9.72
C ARG A 578 -2.00 -5.10 8.39
N ARG A 579 -2.65 -5.72 7.39
CA ARG A 579 -2.03 -5.98 6.07
C ARG A 579 -0.65 -6.65 6.21
N ASP A 580 -0.53 -7.51 7.22
CA ASP A 580 0.69 -8.25 7.52
C ASP A 580 0.71 -9.50 6.63
N TYR A 581 1.43 -9.39 5.53
CA TYR A 581 1.59 -10.47 4.55
C TYR A 581 2.97 -11.08 4.70
N HIS A 582 3.05 -12.40 4.65
CA HIS A 582 4.32 -13.09 4.52
C HIS A 582 4.40 -13.80 3.17
N ALA A 583 5.60 -13.82 2.59
CA ALA A 583 5.84 -14.47 1.32
C ALA A 583 5.85 -15.99 1.48
N LEU A 584 5.46 -16.71 0.43
CA LEU A 584 5.66 -18.15 0.38
C LEU A 584 7.16 -18.49 0.50
N ASP A 585 7.47 -19.66 1.06
CA ASP A 585 8.84 -20.17 1.15
C ASP A 585 9.30 -20.69 -0.22
N LYS A 586 10.07 -19.89 -0.93
CA LYS A 586 10.63 -20.24 -2.24
C LYS A 586 11.54 -21.47 -2.21
N ASN A 587 12.25 -21.71 -1.10
CA ASN A 587 13.14 -22.88 -0.97
C ASN A 587 12.36 -24.20 -0.94
N ASN A 588 11.08 -24.12 -0.60
CA ASN A 588 10.18 -25.27 -0.54
C ASN A 588 9.26 -25.40 -1.78
N VAL A 589 9.58 -24.72 -2.89
CA VAL A 589 8.79 -24.79 -4.14
C VAL A 589 9.43 -25.72 -5.14
N VAL A 590 8.60 -26.54 -5.84
CA VAL A 590 9.01 -27.37 -6.97
C VAL A 590 8.84 -26.57 -8.25
N PHE A 591 9.93 -26.39 -8.97
CA PHE A 591 9.94 -25.69 -10.26
C PHE A 591 9.97 -26.62 -11.48
N ASP A 592 10.08 -27.95 -11.25
CA ASP A 592 10.08 -28.96 -12.33
C ASP A 592 8.73 -28.92 -13.08
N GLY A 593 8.80 -28.83 -14.38
CA GLY A 593 7.61 -28.78 -15.24
C GLY A 593 7.11 -27.39 -15.63
N TYR A 594 7.78 -26.33 -15.19
CA TYR A 594 7.52 -24.98 -15.71
C TYR A 594 8.36 -24.69 -16.95
N ASP A 595 7.74 -24.14 -17.98
CA ASP A 595 8.43 -23.76 -19.21
C ASP A 595 9.39 -22.58 -18.97
N THR A 596 10.52 -22.59 -19.68
CA THR A 596 11.40 -21.43 -19.77
C THR A 596 10.99 -20.55 -20.94
N LEU A 597 10.78 -19.27 -20.69
CA LEU A 597 10.37 -18.28 -21.69
C LEU A 597 11.24 -17.02 -21.57
N PRO A 598 11.71 -16.44 -22.68
CA PRO A 598 12.53 -15.23 -22.63
C PRO A 598 11.72 -14.04 -22.08
N ARG A 599 12.35 -13.30 -21.16
CA ARG A 599 11.79 -12.05 -20.64
C ARG A 599 11.71 -11.01 -21.77
N GLN A 600 10.61 -10.29 -21.85
CA GLN A 600 10.50 -9.13 -22.74
C GLN A 600 11.25 -7.93 -22.12
N SER A 601 11.86 -7.12 -22.98
CA SER A 601 12.59 -5.90 -22.60
C SER A 601 12.01 -4.69 -23.32
N ALA A 602 11.92 -3.56 -22.62
CA ALA A 602 11.54 -2.31 -23.22
C ALA A 602 12.69 -1.77 -24.09
N ASN A 603 12.35 -1.19 -25.21
CA ASN A 603 13.33 -0.46 -26.02
C ASN A 603 13.68 0.86 -25.31
N HIS A 604 14.96 1.22 -25.36
CA HIS A 604 15.46 2.50 -24.86
C HIS A 604 15.91 3.37 -26.03
N ILE A 605 15.80 4.68 -25.86
CA ILE A 605 16.43 5.64 -26.77
C ILE A 605 17.93 5.55 -26.54
N GLU A 606 18.70 5.26 -27.61
CA GLU A 606 20.14 5.03 -27.53
C GLU A 606 20.97 6.25 -27.09
N GLY A 607 22.10 5.98 -26.41
CA GLY A 607 22.91 6.89 -25.63
C GLY A 607 23.21 8.29 -26.21
N ASN A 608 23.57 8.41 -27.48
CA ASN A 608 23.85 9.74 -28.06
C ASN A 608 22.59 10.59 -28.24
N LYS A 609 21.44 9.97 -28.57
CA LYS A 609 20.16 10.67 -28.69
C LYS A 609 19.52 10.94 -27.32
N SER A 610 19.82 10.13 -26.32
CA SER A 610 19.30 10.31 -24.98
C SER A 610 19.80 11.59 -24.32
N LYS A 611 21.06 12.00 -24.57
CA LYS A 611 21.67 13.22 -24.04
C LYS A 611 21.03 14.52 -24.52
N GLU A 612 20.34 14.48 -25.66
CA GLU A 612 19.79 15.65 -26.32
C GLU A 612 18.31 15.89 -25.99
N THR A 613 17.68 15.02 -25.19
CA THR A 613 16.25 15.09 -24.94
C THR A 613 15.88 15.00 -23.47
N PHE A 614 14.81 15.71 -23.09
CA PHE A 614 14.12 15.58 -21.83
C PHE A 614 12.83 14.72 -21.94
N LYS A 615 12.59 14.05 -23.07
CA LYS A 615 11.45 13.13 -23.22
C LYS A 615 11.74 11.80 -22.54
N ASP A 616 10.67 11.07 -22.16
CA ASP A 616 10.78 9.71 -21.59
C ASP A 616 11.65 8.82 -22.48
N LEU A 617 12.72 8.28 -21.90
CA LEU A 617 13.72 7.49 -22.64
C LEU A 617 13.31 6.04 -22.84
N ARG A 618 12.34 5.54 -22.06
CA ARG A 618 11.92 4.14 -22.05
C ARG A 618 10.61 3.97 -22.83
N VAL A 619 10.68 3.26 -23.96
CA VAL A 619 9.52 2.97 -24.80
C VAL A 619 8.60 1.97 -24.11
N THR A 620 7.31 2.27 -24.08
CA THR A 620 6.30 1.37 -23.50
C THR A 620 6.17 0.08 -24.32
N PHE A 621 5.92 -1.04 -23.67
CA PHE A 621 5.67 -2.33 -24.32
C PHE A 621 4.57 -2.23 -25.37
N THR A 622 4.70 -3.03 -26.42
CA THR A 622 3.60 -3.31 -27.35
C THR A 622 2.62 -4.31 -26.70
N GLN A 623 1.40 -4.35 -27.22
CA GLN A 623 0.41 -5.33 -26.78
C GLN A 623 0.89 -6.78 -26.90
N GLU A 624 1.69 -7.08 -27.95
CA GLU A 624 2.26 -8.41 -28.15
C GLU A 624 3.32 -8.73 -27.09
N GLN A 625 4.18 -7.77 -26.73
CA GLN A 625 5.14 -7.95 -25.64
C GLN A 625 4.42 -8.18 -24.31
N VAL A 626 3.36 -7.43 -24.03
CA VAL A 626 2.54 -7.63 -22.82
C VAL A 626 1.95 -9.03 -22.81
N ARG A 627 1.37 -9.51 -23.92
CA ARG A 627 0.80 -10.83 -24.00
C ARG A 627 1.84 -11.91 -23.70
N LYS A 628 3.03 -11.85 -24.34
CA LYS A 628 4.13 -12.79 -24.09
C LYS A 628 4.64 -12.74 -22.66
N GLU A 629 4.77 -11.54 -22.08
CA GLU A 629 5.30 -11.37 -20.75
C GLU A 629 4.31 -11.82 -19.67
N THR A 630 3.00 -11.64 -19.89
CA THR A 630 1.96 -12.09 -18.96
C THR A 630 1.87 -13.62 -18.85
N GLU A 631 2.23 -14.38 -19.93
CA GLU A 631 2.28 -15.84 -19.94
C GLU A 631 3.36 -16.39 -19.00
N ARG A 632 4.39 -15.60 -18.66
CA ARG A 632 5.48 -15.99 -17.76
C ARG A 632 5.07 -15.99 -16.27
N CYS A 633 3.94 -15.38 -15.93
CA CYS A 633 3.50 -15.29 -14.54
C CYS A 633 3.06 -16.65 -13.99
N LEU A 634 3.69 -17.09 -12.88
CA LEU A 634 3.40 -18.39 -12.25
C LEU A 634 2.11 -18.41 -11.44
N SER A 635 1.46 -17.26 -11.20
CA SER A 635 0.26 -17.16 -10.35
C SER A 635 0.45 -17.82 -8.98
N CYS A 636 1.47 -17.42 -8.24
CA CYS A 636 1.98 -18.11 -7.03
C CYS A 636 0.98 -18.22 -5.87
N GLY A 637 -0.01 -17.31 -5.77
CA GLY A 637 -0.93 -17.26 -4.64
C GLY A 637 -2.37 -17.52 -5.03
N ALA A 638 -3.16 -17.99 -4.06
CA ALA A 638 -4.60 -18.12 -4.13
C ALA A 638 -5.23 -17.84 -2.76
N THR A 639 -6.51 -17.48 -2.76
CA THR A 639 -7.28 -17.39 -1.52
C THR A 639 -7.61 -18.79 -1.01
N ILE A 640 -7.48 -19.00 0.29
CA ILE A 640 -7.95 -20.18 1.02
C ILE A 640 -9.09 -19.78 1.96
N ILE A 641 -10.04 -20.68 2.13
CA ILE A 641 -11.21 -20.47 2.99
C ILE A 641 -11.14 -21.42 4.19
N ASP A 642 -11.15 -20.84 5.37
CA ASP A 642 -11.41 -21.59 6.60
C ASP A 642 -12.89 -21.95 6.65
N THR A 643 -13.22 -23.18 6.30
CA THR A 643 -14.61 -23.65 6.20
C THR A 643 -15.31 -23.68 7.54
N TYR A 644 -14.55 -23.80 8.65
CA TYR A 644 -15.09 -23.71 9.98
C TYR A 644 -15.52 -22.28 10.34
N MET A 645 -14.72 -21.30 9.98
CA MET A 645 -14.99 -19.88 10.21
C MET A 645 -16.02 -19.31 9.23
N CYS A 646 -16.12 -19.87 8.03
CA CYS A 646 -17.01 -19.38 6.99
C CYS A 646 -18.49 -19.50 7.40
N VAL A 647 -19.20 -18.39 7.32
CA VAL A 647 -20.64 -18.31 7.62
C VAL A 647 -21.52 -18.32 6.36
N GLY A 648 -20.93 -18.46 5.17
CA GLY A 648 -21.65 -18.56 3.90
C GLY A 648 -22.42 -17.29 3.52
N CYS A 649 -21.94 -16.11 3.92
CA CYS A 649 -22.63 -14.84 3.69
C CYS A 649 -22.62 -14.33 2.24
N GLY A 650 -21.72 -14.86 1.39
CA GLY A 650 -21.61 -14.46 -0.02
C GLY A 650 -20.84 -13.18 -0.29
N GLN A 651 -20.36 -12.42 0.72
CA GLN A 651 -19.66 -11.16 0.48
C GLN A 651 -18.39 -11.33 -0.40
N CYS A 652 -17.68 -12.43 -0.24
CA CYS A 652 -16.52 -12.74 -1.06
C CYS A 652 -16.86 -13.04 -2.53
N THR A 653 -18.05 -13.59 -2.82
CA THR A 653 -18.47 -13.89 -4.20
C THR A 653 -18.83 -12.62 -4.97
N THR A 654 -19.45 -11.64 -4.31
CA THR A 654 -19.84 -10.36 -4.94
C THR A 654 -18.63 -9.46 -5.25
N ARG A 655 -17.53 -9.64 -4.50
CA ARG A 655 -16.28 -8.86 -4.70
C ARG A 655 -15.32 -9.52 -5.69
N CYS A 656 -15.49 -10.80 -6.00
CA CYS A 656 -14.56 -11.50 -6.87
C CYS A 656 -14.82 -11.17 -8.35
N LYS A 657 -13.96 -10.34 -8.93
CA LYS A 657 -14.00 -9.98 -10.37
C LYS A 657 -13.50 -11.10 -11.31
N PHE A 658 -13.03 -12.21 -10.74
CA PHE A 658 -12.42 -13.33 -11.48
C PHE A 658 -13.32 -14.58 -11.50
N ASP A 659 -14.53 -14.51 -10.95
CA ASP A 659 -15.44 -15.65 -10.76
C ASP A 659 -14.77 -16.87 -10.11
N ALA A 660 -13.81 -16.58 -9.21
CA ALA A 660 -13.01 -17.59 -8.55
C ALA A 660 -13.66 -18.12 -7.26
N ILE A 661 -14.72 -17.48 -6.77
CA ILE A 661 -15.37 -17.85 -5.51
C ILE A 661 -16.84 -18.13 -5.75
N SER A 662 -17.28 -19.28 -5.28
CA SER A 662 -18.70 -19.69 -5.31
C SER A 662 -19.19 -20.11 -3.94
N LEU A 663 -20.48 -20.05 -3.70
CA LEU A 663 -21.11 -20.63 -2.53
C LEU A 663 -21.54 -22.06 -2.83
N VAL A 664 -21.08 -22.99 -2.00
CA VAL A 664 -21.43 -24.41 -2.10
C VAL A 664 -22.31 -24.80 -0.93
N ARG A 665 -23.43 -25.46 -1.20
CA ARG A 665 -24.31 -25.97 -0.16
C ARG A 665 -23.71 -27.22 0.45
N VAL A 666 -23.40 -27.16 1.75
CA VAL A 666 -22.73 -28.24 2.51
C VAL A 666 -23.69 -28.95 3.49
N SER A 667 -24.85 -28.36 3.73
CA SER A 667 -25.86 -28.95 4.60
C SER A 667 -27.26 -28.54 4.17
N ASP A 668 -28.21 -29.43 4.33
CA ASP A 668 -29.64 -29.15 4.07
C ASP A 668 -30.32 -28.57 5.31
N LYS A 669 -29.76 -28.83 6.51
CA LYS A 669 -30.36 -28.43 7.78
C LYS A 669 -29.24 -28.16 8.81
N ILE A 670 -28.88 -26.89 8.99
CA ILE A 670 -27.88 -26.50 10.00
C ILE A 670 -28.53 -26.22 11.34
N SER A 671 -29.73 -25.70 11.35
CA SER A 671 -30.45 -25.33 12.58
C SER A 671 -31.59 -26.25 12.86
N VAL A 672 -31.99 -26.32 14.12
CA VAL A 672 -33.18 -27.05 14.59
C VAL A 672 -34.26 -26.07 14.98
N GLU A 673 -35.51 -26.50 14.92
CA GLU A 673 -36.61 -25.70 15.44
C GLU A 673 -36.47 -25.47 16.94
N ILE A 674 -36.99 -24.36 17.45
CA ILE A 674 -36.86 -24.00 18.89
C ILE A 674 -37.40 -25.12 19.80
N LYS A 675 -38.49 -25.80 19.39
CA LYS A 675 -39.04 -26.93 20.14
C LYS A 675 -38.06 -28.11 20.29
N ASP A 676 -37.15 -28.28 19.30
CA ASP A 676 -36.18 -29.37 19.25
C ASP A 676 -34.81 -28.96 19.82
N LEU A 677 -34.65 -27.67 20.22
CA LEU A 677 -33.39 -27.13 20.69
C LEU A 677 -32.89 -27.86 21.98
N LYS A 678 -33.77 -28.02 22.98
CA LYS A 678 -33.40 -28.66 24.26
C LYS A 678 -32.87 -30.08 24.03
N PRO A 679 -33.59 -31.00 23.35
CA PRO A 679 -33.07 -32.35 23.11
C PRO A 679 -31.81 -32.37 22.26
N THR A 680 -31.68 -31.42 21.29
CA THR A 680 -30.49 -31.31 20.46
C THR A 680 -29.26 -30.89 21.30
N VAL A 681 -29.41 -29.89 22.17
CA VAL A 681 -28.37 -29.45 23.09
C VAL A 681 -27.96 -30.57 24.04
N ALA A 682 -28.92 -31.25 24.63
CA ALA A 682 -28.66 -32.40 25.53
C ALA A 682 -27.86 -33.48 24.80
N LYS A 683 -28.26 -33.87 23.59
CA LYS A 683 -27.55 -34.85 22.76
C LYS A 683 -26.12 -34.41 22.43
N ASN A 684 -25.91 -33.14 22.10
CA ASN A 684 -24.59 -32.59 21.79
C ASN A 684 -23.70 -32.55 23.06
N MET A 685 -24.27 -32.19 24.21
CA MET A 685 -23.55 -32.21 25.49
C MET A 685 -23.09 -33.63 25.84
N ILE A 686 -23.95 -34.63 25.70
CA ILE A 686 -23.61 -36.05 25.97
C ILE A 686 -22.48 -36.50 25.04
N ARG A 687 -22.60 -36.21 23.73
CA ARG A 687 -21.54 -36.54 22.76
C ARG A 687 -20.23 -35.85 23.10
N ARG A 688 -20.26 -34.58 23.52
CA ARG A 688 -19.09 -33.81 23.94
C ARG A 688 -18.43 -34.45 25.17
N GLN A 689 -19.21 -34.75 26.20
CA GLN A 689 -18.68 -35.41 27.42
C GLN A 689 -18.05 -36.77 27.10
N GLY A 690 -18.66 -37.55 26.21
CA GLY A 690 -18.09 -38.80 25.74
C GLY A 690 -16.72 -38.64 25.07
N ARG A 691 -16.58 -37.62 24.19
CA ARG A 691 -15.30 -37.31 23.55
C ARG A 691 -14.26 -36.84 24.56
N ILE A 692 -14.65 -36.00 25.53
CA ILE A 692 -13.76 -35.54 26.61
C ILE A 692 -13.24 -36.75 27.43
N ALA A 693 -14.13 -37.67 27.78
CA ALA A 693 -13.76 -38.89 28.54
C ALA A 693 -12.76 -39.74 27.73
N VAL A 694 -13.03 -39.99 26.43
CA VAL A 694 -12.12 -40.75 25.56
C VAL A 694 -10.76 -40.05 25.46
N LYS A 695 -10.71 -38.72 25.30
CA LYS A 695 -9.45 -37.97 25.22
C LYS A 695 -8.68 -38.03 26.55
N ARG A 696 -9.36 -37.93 27.70
CA ARG A 696 -8.73 -38.09 29.03
C ARG A 696 -8.07 -39.46 29.17
N VAL A 697 -8.78 -40.49 28.74
CA VAL A 697 -8.23 -41.88 28.78
C VAL A 697 -7.02 -41.99 27.83
N LYS A 698 -7.10 -41.49 26.59
CA LYS A 698 -5.95 -41.50 25.68
C LYS A 698 -4.74 -40.76 26.23
N ASN A 699 -4.95 -39.60 26.87
CA ASN A 699 -3.87 -38.79 27.43
C ASN A 699 -3.20 -39.48 28.66
N LEU A 700 -3.92 -40.31 29.38
CA LEU A 700 -3.33 -41.14 30.46
C LEU A 700 -2.33 -42.16 29.91
N PHE A 701 -2.65 -42.76 28.75
CA PHE A 701 -1.74 -43.71 28.09
C PHE A 701 -0.54 -43.03 27.39
N VAL A 702 -0.66 -41.76 26.96
CA VAL A 702 0.46 -41.01 26.36
C VAL A 702 1.41 -40.48 27.44
N LYS A 703 0.94 -40.17 28.64
CA LYS A 703 1.81 -39.78 29.77
C LYS A 703 2.50 -40.95 30.45
N ALA A 704 2.13 -42.17 30.10
CA ALA A 704 2.75 -43.38 30.63
C ALA A 704 3.82 -43.99 29.69
N LYS A 705 4.09 -43.32 28.52
CA LYS A 705 5.25 -43.51 27.67
C LYS A 705 6.15 -42.26 27.76
#